data_835162fe2015e3b61f2fc48a832ba95f
#
_entry.id   835162fe2015e3b61f2fc48a832ba95f
#
_cell.length_a   1.000
_cell.length_b   1.000
_cell.length_c   1.000
_cell.angle_alpha   90.00
_cell.angle_beta   90.00
_cell.angle_gamma   90.00
#
_symmetry.space_group_name_H-M   'P 1'
#
loop_
_entity.id
_entity.type
_entity.pdbx_description
1 polymer ?
#
loop_
_entity_poly.entity_id
_entity_poly.type
_entity_poly.pdbx_seq_one_letter_code
_entity_poly.pdbx_strand_id
1 'polypeptide(L)'
;MRERLNRAVGVDKTRDVMLGTFHSICARVLRRASATGDLSLSLPQIDKNFTIYDSEDQINVVKAALAEMNLDDKKFKPASIHSAIGAAKNELIPPEDYNPESYFNEIAKRVYLRYNQILRNNNALDFDDLLMETVMLLRRNDALREKFQDRYAHVLVDEFQDTNIAQYALVKLFAGKHRNLFCVGDPDQGIYAWRGADHRNVVRLRDDYKDLSVIPLEQNYRSTQTILDAAMAVIKKNPNRQHINLFTKKGHGPKIAVREKFNEDEEAQYIIDTIDELQRAKAAEPGEIAVMYRTNAQSRAVEDAFVRAGMPYKLIGATRFYARKEIKDVLAYLRIVNNPNDTVSLARIINVPARGIGDKSFSTLEETARANRMSCLDVITLGKLSGRSAAALKHFGELWQTWLTLRDELTVGLLFDQIIKTSGYREYVRDGTEEGDDRWANVMELRNVAAEAGELPLSEFLNDIALVSETDNYDDNANAVTLMTLHAAKGLEFRAVFIVGLVEGVLPHSRSLDDADQMQEERRLMYVGITRAKERLYLLRPFRRSTWGMSDVAEPSRFLSDLPDDATDGKPKKNVEMIKDVTSWRSSSYDSASPRSGKSERDTARSKEAPTQFKPGDRVKHATFGEGIVLKSALMRDDEEVDVFFVGVGGKKLSAAMSGLKKAGK
;
A
#
# COMPACT_ATOMS: atom_id res chain seq x y z
N MET A 1 14.22 22.12 -10.56
CA MET A 1 15.14 21.81 -11.68
C MET A 1 15.41 23.02 -12.55
N ARG A 2 14.42 23.76 -13.04
CA ARG A 2 14.61 24.97 -13.91
C ARG A 2 15.50 26.02 -13.29
N GLU A 3 15.34 26.33 -12.00
CA GLU A 3 16.21 27.29 -11.29
C GLU A 3 17.68 26.85 -11.20
N ARG A 4 17.91 25.55 -10.99
CA ARG A 4 19.27 24.99 -10.99
C ARG A 4 19.90 25.09 -12.37
N LEU A 5 19.10 24.84 -13.41
CA LEU A 5 19.57 24.98 -14.80
C LEU A 5 19.88 26.44 -15.13
N ASN A 6 19.01 27.38 -14.72
CA ASN A 6 19.24 28.82 -14.88
C ASN A 6 20.56 29.28 -14.23
N ARG A 7 20.89 28.73 -13.04
CA ARG A 7 22.17 29.04 -12.36
C ARG A 7 23.37 28.44 -13.09
N ALA A 8 23.20 27.26 -13.71
CA ALA A 8 24.31 26.55 -14.36
C ALA A 8 24.65 27.09 -15.75
N VAL A 9 23.65 27.40 -16.59
CA VAL A 9 23.86 27.74 -18.01
C VAL A 9 23.29 29.11 -18.41
N GLY A 10 22.63 29.82 -17.51
CA GLY A 10 22.00 31.10 -17.74
C GLY A 10 20.55 30.99 -18.20
N VAL A 11 19.75 32.05 -17.96
CA VAL A 11 18.31 32.12 -18.25
C VAL A 11 18.02 31.96 -19.72
N ASP A 12 18.80 32.63 -20.58
CA ASP A 12 18.57 32.67 -22.03
C ASP A 12 18.74 31.24 -22.63
N LYS A 13 19.80 30.54 -22.33
CA LYS A 13 20.01 29.14 -22.79
C LYS A 13 18.97 28.17 -22.23
N THR A 14 18.48 28.40 -21.01
CA THR A 14 17.45 27.55 -20.39
C THR A 14 16.10 27.66 -21.12
N ARG A 15 15.79 28.79 -21.76
CA ARG A 15 14.54 28.95 -22.53
C ARG A 15 14.47 28.00 -23.73
N ASP A 16 15.60 27.64 -24.32
CA ASP A 16 15.63 26.74 -25.47
C ASP A 16 15.56 25.27 -25.07
N VAL A 17 15.70 24.96 -23.78
CA VAL A 17 15.61 23.59 -23.26
C VAL A 17 14.15 23.23 -22.97
N MET A 18 13.67 22.15 -23.60
CA MET A 18 12.37 21.54 -23.28
C MET A 18 12.50 20.70 -22.00
N LEU A 19 12.32 21.32 -20.85
CA LEU A 19 12.39 20.70 -19.55
C LEU A 19 10.97 20.38 -19.02
N GLY A 20 10.76 19.15 -18.54
CA GLY A 20 9.50 18.72 -17.93
C GLY A 20 9.46 17.23 -17.64
N THR A 21 8.37 16.79 -17.00
CA THR A 21 8.05 15.37 -16.89
C THR A 21 7.58 14.83 -18.25
N PHE A 22 7.62 13.50 -18.47
CA PHE A 22 7.12 12.89 -19.69
C PHE A 22 5.70 13.37 -20.05
N HIS A 23 4.77 13.32 -19.09
CA HIS A 23 3.38 13.77 -19.29
C HIS A 23 3.29 15.24 -19.70
N SER A 24 4.04 16.13 -19.06
CA SER A 24 4.02 17.56 -19.41
C SER A 24 4.61 17.85 -20.79
N ILE A 25 5.58 17.08 -21.23
CA ILE A 25 6.16 17.15 -22.57
C ILE A 25 5.14 16.63 -23.59
N CYS A 26 4.53 15.46 -23.33
CA CYS A 26 3.52 14.87 -24.21
C CYS A 26 2.30 15.79 -24.38
N ALA A 27 1.78 16.36 -23.30
CA ALA A 27 0.67 17.32 -23.39
C ALA A 27 1.01 18.53 -24.28
N ARG A 28 2.25 19.04 -24.21
CA ARG A 28 2.71 20.13 -25.09
C ARG A 28 2.84 19.69 -26.54
N VAL A 29 3.33 18.48 -26.79
CA VAL A 29 3.44 17.91 -28.15
C VAL A 29 2.05 17.76 -28.77
N LEU A 30 1.10 17.14 -28.04
CA LEU A 30 -0.27 16.93 -28.52
C LEU A 30 -1.01 18.25 -28.78
N ARG A 31 -0.93 19.24 -27.86
CA ARG A 31 -1.53 20.55 -28.06
C ARG A 31 -0.97 21.28 -29.28
N ARG A 32 0.34 21.17 -29.51
CA ARG A 32 0.97 21.78 -30.69
C ARG A 32 0.55 21.05 -31.96
N ALA A 33 0.53 19.71 -31.96
CA ALA A 33 0.11 18.92 -33.10
C ALA A 33 -1.38 19.17 -33.45
N SER A 34 -2.22 19.35 -32.45
CA SER A 34 -3.63 19.75 -32.67
C SER A 34 -3.73 21.13 -33.31
N ALA A 35 -2.94 22.11 -32.83
CA ALA A 35 -2.95 23.49 -33.39
C ALA A 35 -2.44 23.55 -34.84
N THR A 36 -1.59 22.62 -35.29
CA THR A 36 -1.08 22.54 -36.67
C THR A 36 -1.90 21.58 -37.55
N GLY A 37 -2.92 20.91 -37.02
CA GLY A 37 -3.72 19.93 -37.73
C GLY A 37 -3.10 18.52 -37.82
N ASP A 38 -1.87 18.34 -37.35
CA ASP A 38 -1.15 17.05 -37.40
C ASP A 38 -1.83 15.98 -36.55
N LEU A 39 -2.55 16.37 -35.47
CA LEU A 39 -3.28 15.44 -34.61
C LEU A 39 -4.61 14.95 -35.18
N SER A 40 -5.24 15.78 -36.04
CA SER A 40 -6.57 15.50 -36.58
C SER A 40 -6.65 14.22 -37.41
N LEU A 41 -5.52 13.75 -37.94
CA LEU A 41 -5.43 12.48 -38.71
C LEU A 41 -5.55 11.24 -37.83
N SER A 42 -5.18 11.34 -36.55
CA SER A 42 -5.22 10.22 -35.60
C SER A 42 -6.30 10.38 -34.52
N LEU A 43 -6.58 11.61 -34.11
CA LEU A 43 -7.55 11.95 -33.05
C LEU A 43 -8.39 13.17 -33.48
N PRO A 44 -9.30 13.04 -34.46
CA PRO A 44 -10.03 14.15 -35.04
C PRO A 44 -10.94 14.90 -34.05
N GLN A 45 -11.33 14.24 -32.94
CA GLN A 45 -12.19 14.85 -31.91
C GLN A 45 -11.40 15.63 -30.84
N ILE A 46 -10.07 15.54 -30.84
CA ILE A 46 -9.22 16.17 -29.83
C ILE A 46 -8.64 17.48 -30.38
N ASP A 47 -9.04 18.58 -29.79
CA ASP A 47 -8.51 19.91 -30.12
C ASP A 47 -7.41 20.35 -29.10
N LYS A 48 -6.80 21.52 -29.36
CA LYS A 48 -5.73 22.07 -28.50
C LYS A 48 -6.14 22.38 -27.07
N ASN A 49 -7.44 22.48 -26.80
CA ASN A 49 -8.00 22.82 -25.49
C ASN A 49 -8.48 21.57 -24.72
N PHE A 50 -8.06 20.37 -25.14
CA PHE A 50 -8.46 19.14 -24.47
C PHE A 50 -8.21 19.19 -22.96
N THR A 51 -9.16 18.60 -22.22
CA THR A 51 -9.07 18.42 -20.77
C THR A 51 -8.26 17.17 -20.43
N ILE A 52 -7.46 17.25 -19.37
CA ILE A 52 -6.76 16.08 -18.84
C ILE A 52 -7.56 15.60 -17.63
N TYR A 53 -8.11 14.38 -17.72
CA TYR A 53 -8.90 13.77 -16.66
C TYR A 53 -8.00 13.18 -15.58
N ASP A 54 -8.30 13.51 -14.32
CA ASP A 54 -7.65 12.91 -13.16
C ASP A 54 -8.20 11.51 -12.86
N SER A 55 -7.67 10.86 -11.82
CA SER A 55 -8.06 9.48 -11.47
C SER A 55 -9.55 9.36 -11.07
N GLU A 56 -10.13 10.39 -10.46
CA GLU A 56 -11.55 10.39 -10.10
C GLU A 56 -12.43 10.52 -11.33
N ASP A 57 -12.10 11.44 -12.24
CA ASP A 57 -12.75 11.59 -13.54
C ASP A 57 -12.71 10.30 -14.33
N GLN A 58 -11.54 9.65 -14.41
CA GLN A 58 -11.33 8.39 -15.13
C GLN A 58 -12.21 7.27 -14.58
N ILE A 59 -12.29 7.11 -13.27
CA ILE A 59 -13.15 6.11 -12.62
C ILE A 59 -14.63 6.41 -12.91
N ASN A 60 -15.03 7.68 -12.94
CA ASN A 60 -16.40 8.07 -13.28
C ASN A 60 -16.74 7.75 -14.74
N VAL A 61 -15.80 7.91 -15.67
CA VAL A 61 -15.96 7.49 -17.07
C VAL A 61 -16.10 5.97 -17.18
N VAL A 62 -15.30 5.19 -16.42
CA VAL A 62 -15.46 3.72 -16.38
C VAL A 62 -16.83 3.33 -15.85
N LYS A 63 -17.34 3.97 -14.78
CA LYS A 63 -18.70 3.73 -14.26
C LYS A 63 -19.77 4.04 -15.31
N ALA A 64 -19.63 5.15 -16.02
CA ALA A 64 -20.55 5.50 -17.10
C ALA A 64 -20.54 4.46 -18.23
N ALA A 65 -19.36 4.00 -18.65
CA ALA A 65 -19.22 2.95 -19.65
C ALA A 65 -19.86 1.63 -19.21
N LEU A 66 -19.64 1.20 -17.95
CA LEU A 66 -20.28 0.01 -17.38
C LEU A 66 -21.81 0.13 -17.36
N ALA A 67 -22.34 1.28 -16.94
CA ALA A 67 -23.78 1.54 -16.88
C ALA A 67 -24.42 1.50 -18.27
N GLU A 68 -23.82 2.13 -19.29
CA GLU A 68 -24.30 2.11 -20.66
C GLU A 68 -24.31 0.69 -21.26
N MET A 69 -23.39 -0.16 -20.82
CA MET A 69 -23.31 -1.56 -21.25
C MET A 69 -24.17 -2.51 -20.41
N ASN A 70 -24.94 -2.00 -19.45
CA ASN A 70 -25.73 -2.77 -18.49
C ASN A 70 -24.89 -3.81 -17.72
N LEU A 71 -23.66 -3.45 -17.36
CA LEU A 71 -22.74 -4.29 -16.59
C LEU A 71 -22.80 -3.86 -15.10
N ASP A 72 -22.82 -4.86 -14.21
CA ASP A 72 -22.88 -4.64 -12.75
C ASP A 72 -21.52 -4.15 -12.25
N ASP A 73 -21.45 -2.91 -11.73
CA ASP A 73 -20.27 -2.28 -11.18
C ASP A 73 -19.79 -2.93 -9.87
N LYS A 74 -20.64 -3.69 -9.17
CA LYS A 74 -20.26 -4.49 -8.00
C LYS A 74 -19.48 -5.75 -8.43
N LYS A 75 -19.84 -6.34 -9.56
CA LYS A 75 -19.16 -7.51 -10.12
C LYS A 75 -17.87 -7.11 -10.86
N PHE A 76 -17.93 -6.03 -11.62
CA PHE A 76 -16.80 -5.46 -12.36
C PHE A 76 -16.42 -4.13 -11.77
N LYS A 77 -15.60 -4.18 -10.72
CA LYS A 77 -15.21 -2.99 -9.95
C LYS A 77 -14.55 -1.95 -10.88
N PRO A 78 -15.06 -0.71 -10.91
CA PRO A 78 -14.54 0.34 -11.79
C PRO A 78 -13.04 0.58 -11.66
N ALA A 79 -12.52 0.55 -10.43
CA ALA A 79 -11.10 0.72 -10.17
C ALA A 79 -10.23 -0.39 -10.78
N SER A 80 -10.68 -1.66 -10.71
CA SER A 80 -9.97 -2.80 -11.32
C SER A 80 -9.98 -2.73 -12.84
N ILE A 81 -11.09 -2.33 -13.46
CA ILE A 81 -11.17 -2.10 -14.91
C ILE A 81 -10.26 -0.93 -15.32
N HIS A 82 -10.30 0.18 -14.57
CA HIS A 82 -9.41 1.32 -14.79
C HIS A 82 -7.94 0.94 -14.74
N SER A 83 -7.54 0.15 -13.75
CA SER A 83 -6.17 -0.37 -13.62
C SER A 83 -5.76 -1.23 -14.83
N ALA A 84 -6.64 -2.09 -15.32
CA ALA A 84 -6.38 -2.92 -16.51
C ALA A 84 -6.22 -2.06 -17.78
N ILE A 85 -7.04 -1.01 -17.94
CA ILE A 85 -6.92 -0.06 -19.07
C ILE A 85 -5.60 0.71 -18.99
N GLY A 86 -5.23 1.23 -17.81
CA GLY A 86 -3.98 1.95 -17.60
C GLY A 86 -2.75 1.08 -17.89
N ALA A 87 -2.76 -0.19 -17.45
CA ALA A 87 -1.70 -1.15 -17.76
C ALA A 87 -1.55 -1.34 -19.27
N ALA A 88 -2.64 -1.54 -20.00
CA ALA A 88 -2.62 -1.69 -21.45
C ALA A 88 -2.07 -0.45 -22.17
N LYS A 89 -2.48 0.76 -21.76
CA LYS A 89 -1.98 2.02 -22.33
C LYS A 89 -0.48 2.20 -22.08
N ASN A 90 0.00 1.88 -20.89
CA ASN A 90 1.41 1.95 -20.55
C ASN A 90 2.29 0.95 -21.34
N GLU A 91 1.70 -0.14 -21.78
CA GLU A 91 2.32 -1.12 -22.70
C GLU A 91 2.09 -0.78 -24.19
N LEU A 92 1.45 0.34 -24.50
CA LEU A 92 1.10 0.79 -25.87
C LEU A 92 0.16 -0.17 -26.59
N ILE A 93 -0.70 -0.85 -25.87
CA ILE A 93 -1.72 -1.76 -26.40
C ILE A 93 -3.04 -1.00 -26.57
N PRO A 94 -3.46 -0.66 -27.80
CA PRO A 94 -4.76 -0.05 -28.04
C PRO A 94 -5.89 -1.06 -27.80
N PRO A 95 -7.15 -0.61 -27.63
CA PRO A 95 -8.27 -1.51 -27.34
C PRO A 95 -8.46 -2.63 -28.39
N GLU A 96 -8.15 -2.35 -29.66
CA GLU A 96 -8.26 -3.31 -30.76
C GLU A 96 -7.30 -4.48 -30.59
N ASP A 97 -6.09 -4.20 -30.13
CA ASP A 97 -4.98 -5.17 -29.95
C ASP A 97 -4.99 -5.80 -28.56
N TYR A 98 -5.91 -5.39 -27.66
CA TYR A 98 -6.02 -5.96 -26.32
C TYR A 98 -6.49 -7.41 -26.40
N ASN A 99 -5.60 -8.35 -26.03
CA ASN A 99 -5.89 -9.78 -26.07
C ASN A 99 -6.40 -10.27 -24.70
N PRO A 100 -7.69 -10.64 -24.55
CA PRO A 100 -8.25 -11.08 -23.28
C PRO A 100 -7.86 -12.51 -22.94
N GLU A 101 -7.20 -12.73 -21.81
CA GLU A 101 -6.85 -14.06 -21.29
C GLU A 101 -7.90 -14.61 -20.30
N SER A 102 -8.87 -13.80 -19.91
CA SER A 102 -9.90 -14.14 -18.94
C SER A 102 -11.23 -13.46 -19.27
N TYR A 103 -12.32 -13.94 -18.67
CA TYR A 103 -13.63 -13.27 -18.80
C TYR A 103 -13.60 -11.82 -18.28
N PHE A 104 -12.84 -11.55 -17.21
CA PHE A 104 -12.63 -10.20 -16.73
C PHE A 104 -11.95 -9.32 -17.79
N ASN A 105 -10.89 -9.84 -18.42
CA ASN A 105 -10.16 -9.12 -19.47
C ASN A 105 -11.02 -8.88 -20.73
N GLU A 106 -11.94 -9.80 -21.04
CA GLU A 106 -12.92 -9.60 -22.13
C GLU A 106 -13.84 -8.41 -21.84
N ILE A 107 -14.34 -8.29 -20.60
CA ILE A 107 -15.14 -7.14 -20.18
C ILE A 107 -14.28 -5.88 -20.16
N ALA A 108 -13.05 -5.94 -19.65
CA ALA A 108 -12.13 -4.81 -19.64
C ALA A 108 -11.86 -4.26 -21.05
N LYS A 109 -11.66 -5.14 -22.07
CA LYS A 109 -11.52 -4.77 -23.47
C LYS A 109 -12.74 -3.99 -23.99
N ARG A 110 -13.94 -4.50 -23.74
CA ARG A 110 -15.19 -3.85 -24.18
C ARG A 110 -15.36 -2.48 -23.50
N VAL A 111 -15.09 -2.40 -22.20
CA VAL A 111 -15.14 -1.15 -21.46
C VAL A 111 -14.06 -0.20 -21.95
N TYR A 112 -12.85 -0.66 -22.25
CA TYR A 112 -11.76 0.16 -22.78
C TYR A 112 -12.14 0.86 -24.10
N LEU A 113 -12.74 0.12 -25.03
CA LEU A 113 -13.28 0.72 -26.27
C LEU A 113 -14.28 1.85 -25.97
N ARG A 114 -15.24 1.58 -25.08
CA ARG A 114 -16.25 2.58 -24.71
C ARG A 114 -15.69 3.76 -23.94
N TYR A 115 -14.80 3.49 -23.02
CA TYR A 115 -14.06 4.49 -22.24
C TYR A 115 -13.36 5.50 -23.16
N ASN A 116 -12.60 5.02 -24.14
CA ASN A 116 -11.94 5.90 -25.11
C ASN A 116 -12.95 6.73 -25.92
N GLN A 117 -14.07 6.15 -26.34
CA GLN A 117 -15.11 6.92 -27.03
C GLN A 117 -15.68 8.04 -26.19
N ILE A 118 -15.94 7.79 -24.90
CA ILE A 118 -16.43 8.82 -23.98
C ILE A 118 -15.40 9.93 -23.82
N LEU A 119 -14.12 9.58 -23.60
CA LEU A 119 -13.04 10.58 -23.53
C LEU A 119 -12.99 11.46 -24.79
N ARG A 120 -12.98 10.85 -25.97
CA ARG A 120 -12.91 11.58 -27.25
C ARG A 120 -14.11 12.51 -27.45
N ASN A 121 -15.33 12.03 -27.11
CA ASN A 121 -16.55 12.85 -27.19
C ASN A 121 -16.52 14.05 -26.26
N ASN A 122 -15.81 13.96 -25.14
CA ASN A 122 -15.64 15.03 -24.16
C ASN A 122 -14.43 15.92 -24.45
N ASN A 123 -13.76 15.75 -25.59
CA ASN A 123 -12.48 16.43 -25.88
C ASN A 123 -11.51 16.27 -24.70
N ALA A 124 -11.34 15.03 -24.23
CA ALA A 124 -10.54 14.71 -23.05
C ALA A 124 -9.53 13.59 -23.33
N LEU A 125 -8.42 13.65 -22.60
CA LEU A 125 -7.39 12.62 -22.54
C LEU A 125 -7.11 12.31 -21.06
N ASP A 126 -6.76 11.08 -20.76
CA ASP A 126 -6.19 10.76 -19.44
C ASP A 126 -4.66 10.84 -19.44
N PHE A 127 -4.04 10.62 -18.27
CA PHE A 127 -2.57 10.70 -18.16
C PHE A 127 -1.85 9.65 -19.01
N ASP A 128 -2.38 8.42 -19.11
CA ASP A 128 -1.80 7.36 -19.91
C ASP A 128 -1.98 7.61 -21.42
N ASP A 129 -3.10 8.24 -21.82
CA ASP A 129 -3.32 8.73 -23.19
C ASP A 129 -2.24 9.74 -23.61
N LEU A 130 -1.82 10.63 -22.72
CA LEU A 130 -0.79 11.62 -23.07
C LEU A 130 0.48 10.93 -23.60
N LEU A 131 0.89 9.84 -22.96
CA LEU A 131 2.05 9.06 -23.37
C LEU A 131 1.76 8.26 -24.64
N MET A 132 0.72 7.44 -24.60
CA MET A 132 0.38 6.50 -25.67
C MET A 132 0.09 7.23 -26.99
N GLU A 133 -0.77 8.27 -26.96
CA GLU A 133 -1.14 8.98 -28.17
C GLU A 133 0.02 9.80 -28.75
N THR A 134 0.92 10.32 -27.91
CA THR A 134 2.16 10.96 -28.40
C THR A 134 3.04 9.94 -29.12
N VAL A 135 3.21 8.72 -28.58
CA VAL A 135 3.97 7.65 -29.25
C VAL A 135 3.34 7.30 -30.57
N MET A 136 2.00 7.09 -30.60
CA MET A 136 1.27 6.70 -31.82
C MET A 136 1.33 7.81 -32.89
N LEU A 137 1.17 9.06 -32.48
CA LEU A 137 1.30 10.21 -33.37
C LEU A 137 2.68 10.28 -34.03
N LEU A 138 3.76 10.20 -33.21
CA LEU A 138 5.13 10.27 -33.73
C LEU A 138 5.56 9.04 -34.54
N ARG A 139 4.91 7.87 -34.33
CA ARG A 139 5.10 6.67 -35.17
C ARG A 139 4.44 6.84 -36.54
N ARG A 140 3.27 7.49 -36.61
CA ARG A 140 2.46 7.63 -37.84
C ARG A 140 2.83 8.85 -38.67
N ASN A 141 3.41 9.89 -38.07
CA ASN A 141 3.73 11.16 -38.72
C ASN A 141 5.25 11.41 -38.72
N ASP A 142 5.90 10.92 -39.76
CA ASP A 142 7.36 11.04 -39.93
C ASP A 142 7.81 12.49 -40.00
N ALA A 143 7.07 13.35 -40.71
CA ALA A 143 7.41 14.75 -40.82
C ALA A 143 7.36 15.51 -39.49
N LEU A 144 6.38 15.19 -38.64
CA LEU A 144 6.29 15.75 -37.29
C LEU A 144 7.43 15.22 -36.42
N ARG A 145 7.71 13.92 -36.50
CA ARG A 145 8.81 13.29 -35.75
C ARG A 145 10.14 13.93 -36.10
N GLU A 146 10.44 14.12 -37.40
CA GLU A 146 11.66 14.78 -37.87
C GLU A 146 11.78 16.21 -37.34
N LYS A 147 10.71 17.02 -37.38
CA LYS A 147 10.70 18.36 -36.77
C LYS A 147 11.11 18.38 -35.31
N PHE A 148 10.64 17.38 -34.52
CA PHE A 148 11.04 17.28 -33.12
C PHE A 148 12.49 16.82 -32.96
N GLN A 149 12.94 15.86 -33.78
CA GLN A 149 14.31 15.38 -33.77
C GLN A 149 15.30 16.48 -34.19
N ASP A 150 14.99 17.29 -35.19
CA ASP A 150 15.81 18.42 -35.62
C ASP A 150 15.90 19.51 -34.56
N ARG A 151 14.78 19.75 -33.85
CA ARG A 151 14.74 20.78 -32.81
C ARG A 151 15.47 20.34 -31.54
N TYR A 152 15.41 19.07 -31.18
CA TYR A 152 15.96 18.53 -29.94
C TYR A 152 17.07 17.52 -30.25
N ALA A 153 18.22 18.05 -30.64
CA ALA A 153 19.37 17.23 -31.01
C ALA A 153 19.97 16.42 -29.86
N HIS A 154 19.65 16.75 -28.61
CA HIS A 154 20.09 16.03 -27.41
C HIS A 154 18.89 15.67 -26.55
N VAL A 155 18.84 14.42 -26.08
CA VAL A 155 17.80 13.90 -25.18
C VAL A 155 18.46 13.45 -23.88
N LEU A 156 18.05 14.06 -22.77
CA LEU A 156 18.57 13.72 -21.44
C LEU A 156 17.41 13.18 -20.61
N VAL A 157 17.59 12.02 -19.98
CA VAL A 157 16.61 11.36 -19.16
C VAL A 157 17.18 11.12 -17.77
N ASP A 158 16.51 11.63 -16.76
CA ASP A 158 16.82 11.38 -15.35
C ASP A 158 15.92 10.26 -14.79
N GLU A 159 16.38 9.56 -13.75
CA GLU A 159 15.65 8.44 -13.12
C GLU A 159 15.18 7.38 -14.15
N PHE A 160 16.06 7.04 -15.11
CA PHE A 160 15.73 6.18 -16.25
C PHE A 160 15.16 4.82 -15.84
N GLN A 161 15.56 4.28 -14.68
CA GLN A 161 15.08 3.00 -14.15
C GLN A 161 13.56 3.01 -13.80
N ASP A 162 12.95 4.19 -13.68
CA ASP A 162 11.52 4.33 -13.38
C ASP A 162 10.65 4.48 -14.64
N THR A 163 11.23 4.36 -15.82
CA THR A 163 10.49 4.50 -17.07
C THR A 163 9.64 3.26 -17.38
N ASN A 164 8.41 3.49 -17.89
CA ASN A 164 7.57 2.44 -18.47
C ASN A 164 7.86 2.24 -19.97
N ILE A 165 7.18 1.29 -20.60
CA ILE A 165 7.38 0.96 -22.03
C ILE A 165 7.04 2.14 -22.93
N ALA A 166 5.94 2.88 -22.65
CA ALA A 166 5.54 4.03 -23.45
C ALA A 166 6.58 5.17 -23.35
N GLN A 167 7.11 5.44 -22.16
CA GLN A 167 8.14 6.44 -21.95
C GLN A 167 9.45 6.06 -22.63
N TYR A 168 9.85 4.80 -22.58
CA TYR A 168 11.02 4.33 -23.30
C TYR A 168 10.86 4.45 -24.82
N ALA A 169 9.67 4.13 -25.36
CA ALA A 169 9.36 4.32 -26.77
C ALA A 169 9.46 5.80 -27.18
N LEU A 170 9.00 6.74 -26.34
CA LEU A 170 9.16 8.17 -26.57
C LEU A 170 10.63 8.58 -26.62
N VAL A 171 11.45 8.11 -25.69
CA VAL A 171 12.90 8.37 -25.68
C VAL A 171 13.53 7.96 -27.01
N LYS A 172 13.20 6.75 -27.49
CA LYS A 172 13.70 6.25 -28.80
C LYS A 172 13.23 7.12 -29.98
N LEU A 173 11.97 7.55 -29.98
CA LEU A 173 11.41 8.40 -31.05
C LEU A 173 12.06 9.77 -31.07
N PHE A 174 12.33 10.37 -29.94
CA PHE A 174 13.01 11.67 -29.86
C PHE A 174 14.49 11.57 -30.23
N ALA A 175 15.20 10.55 -29.76
CA ALA A 175 16.65 10.40 -29.97
C ALA A 175 17.01 9.82 -31.35
N GLY A 176 16.05 9.31 -32.12
CA GLY A 176 16.27 8.45 -33.27
C GLY A 176 17.20 8.98 -34.35
N LYS A 177 17.13 10.29 -34.67
CA LYS A 177 17.94 10.92 -35.74
C LYS A 177 19.40 11.12 -35.33
N HIS A 178 19.62 11.76 -34.19
CA HIS A 178 20.96 12.17 -33.77
C HIS A 178 21.65 11.18 -32.85
N ARG A 179 20.90 10.26 -32.22
CA ARG A 179 21.37 9.28 -31.24
C ARG A 179 22.12 9.90 -30.04
N ASN A 180 21.98 11.21 -29.83
CA ASN A 180 22.55 11.92 -28.67
C ASN A 180 21.66 11.74 -27.45
N LEU A 181 21.70 10.53 -26.90
CA LEU A 181 20.91 10.13 -25.72
C LEU A 181 21.82 10.02 -24.50
N PHE A 182 21.43 10.68 -23.42
CA PHE A 182 22.09 10.62 -22.13
C PHE A 182 21.08 10.23 -21.05
N CYS A 183 21.21 9.02 -20.51
CA CYS A 183 20.33 8.51 -19.45
C CYS A 183 21.09 8.44 -18.13
N VAL A 184 20.49 8.95 -17.08
CA VAL A 184 20.99 8.82 -15.70
C VAL A 184 19.99 7.98 -14.92
N GLY A 185 20.50 7.05 -14.12
CA GLY A 185 19.65 6.21 -13.31
C GLY A 185 20.44 5.26 -12.41
N ASP A 186 19.76 4.73 -11.42
CA ASP A 186 20.25 3.70 -10.54
C ASP A 186 19.26 2.51 -10.53
N PRO A 187 19.60 1.39 -11.18
CA PRO A 187 18.73 0.22 -11.23
C PRO A 187 18.33 -0.31 -9.83
N ASP A 188 19.18 -0.06 -8.82
CA ASP A 188 18.93 -0.46 -7.44
C ASP A 188 17.89 0.46 -6.73
N GLN A 189 17.51 1.59 -7.35
CA GLN A 189 16.47 2.50 -6.87
C GLN A 189 15.15 2.41 -7.67
N GLY A 190 14.97 1.39 -8.51
CA GLY A 190 13.72 1.13 -9.24
C GLY A 190 12.68 0.55 -8.28
N ILE A 191 11.74 1.38 -7.82
CA ILE A 191 10.72 1.05 -6.81
C ILE A 191 9.29 1.43 -7.25
N TYR A 192 9.05 1.58 -8.55
CA TYR A 192 7.76 1.98 -9.11
C TYR A 192 7.17 0.97 -10.11
N ALA A 193 7.48 -0.34 -9.96
CA ALA A 193 6.89 -1.38 -10.80
C ALA A 193 5.36 -1.39 -10.70
N TRP A 194 4.80 -1.14 -9.52
CA TRP A 194 3.37 -1.00 -9.30
C TRP A 194 2.71 0.19 -10.06
N ARG A 195 3.51 1.16 -10.52
CA ARG A 195 3.10 2.25 -11.42
C ARG A 195 3.44 1.97 -12.89
N GLY A 196 3.79 0.72 -13.23
CA GLY A 196 4.12 0.31 -14.59
C GLY A 196 5.58 0.58 -15.01
N ALA A 197 6.47 0.99 -14.09
CA ALA A 197 7.90 1.07 -14.40
C ALA A 197 8.45 -0.31 -14.75
N ASP A 198 9.24 -0.38 -15.82
CA ASP A 198 9.83 -1.63 -16.29
C ASP A 198 11.36 -1.58 -16.20
N HIS A 199 11.90 -2.21 -15.16
CA HIS A 199 13.36 -2.30 -14.96
C HIS A 199 14.12 -2.91 -16.15
N ARG A 200 13.43 -3.70 -17.01
CA ARG A 200 13.99 -4.26 -18.24
C ARG A 200 14.35 -3.18 -19.27
N ASN A 201 13.87 -1.94 -19.12
CA ASN A 201 14.22 -0.83 -20.02
C ASN A 201 15.72 -0.54 -20.00
N VAL A 202 16.41 -0.77 -18.88
CA VAL A 202 17.89 -0.65 -18.81
C VAL A 202 18.57 -1.71 -19.69
N VAL A 203 18.00 -2.93 -19.75
CA VAL A 203 18.50 -3.99 -20.63
C VAL A 203 18.19 -3.67 -22.09
N ARG A 204 16.94 -3.26 -22.38
CA ARG A 204 16.52 -2.85 -23.74
C ARG A 204 17.39 -1.70 -24.27
N LEU A 205 17.75 -0.74 -23.44
CA LEU A 205 18.62 0.37 -23.84
C LEU A 205 19.98 -0.15 -24.35
N ARG A 206 20.57 -1.14 -23.68
CA ARG A 206 21.83 -1.76 -24.12
C ARG A 206 21.68 -2.57 -25.41
N ASP A 207 20.51 -3.18 -25.61
CA ASP A 207 20.22 -3.96 -26.80
C ASP A 207 19.97 -3.06 -28.03
N ASP A 208 19.27 -1.95 -27.83
CA ASP A 208 18.97 -0.99 -28.89
C ASP A 208 20.16 -0.09 -29.27
N TYR A 209 21.07 0.16 -28.33
CA TYR A 209 22.26 1.00 -28.51
C TYR A 209 23.53 0.20 -28.21
N LYS A 210 24.00 -0.59 -29.19
CA LYS A 210 25.21 -1.44 -29.03
C LYS A 210 26.47 -0.65 -28.78
N ASP A 211 26.51 0.62 -29.16
CA ASP A 211 27.57 1.60 -28.95
C ASP A 211 27.43 2.39 -27.63
N LEU A 212 26.52 1.96 -26.75
CA LEU A 212 26.28 2.61 -25.47
C LEU A 212 27.50 2.57 -24.56
N SER A 213 27.94 3.74 -24.12
CA SER A 213 28.96 3.87 -23.08
C SER A 213 28.32 3.97 -21.71
N VAL A 214 28.63 3.01 -20.82
CA VAL A 214 28.13 2.99 -19.45
C VAL A 214 29.22 3.52 -18.53
N ILE A 215 28.94 4.63 -17.86
CA ILE A 215 29.89 5.31 -16.96
C ILE A 215 29.38 5.16 -15.52
N PRO A 216 30.00 4.33 -14.66
CA PRO A 216 29.61 4.19 -13.27
C PRO A 216 30.01 5.43 -12.46
N LEU A 217 29.06 5.95 -11.68
CA LEU A 217 29.31 7.04 -10.72
C LEU A 217 29.46 6.42 -9.32
N GLU A 218 30.66 5.99 -8.97
CA GLU A 218 30.90 5.20 -7.75
C GLU A 218 31.10 6.04 -6.49
N GLN A 219 31.46 7.32 -6.63
CA GLN A 219 31.66 8.19 -5.48
C GLN A 219 30.33 8.73 -4.95
N ASN A 220 29.98 8.36 -3.72
CA ASN A 220 28.83 8.90 -3.00
C ASN A 220 29.25 10.14 -2.19
N TYR A 221 28.45 11.19 -2.27
CA TYR A 221 28.65 12.46 -1.56
C TYR A 221 27.68 12.69 -0.42
N ARG A 222 26.67 11.81 -0.28
CA ARG A 222 25.57 11.95 0.70
C ARG A 222 25.91 11.30 2.03
N SER A 223 26.20 10.01 2.01
CA SER A 223 26.23 9.14 3.18
C SER A 223 27.65 8.85 3.66
N THR A 224 27.77 8.45 4.94
CA THR A 224 29.02 7.87 5.49
C THR A 224 29.23 6.45 4.96
N GLN A 225 30.46 5.95 5.04
CA GLN A 225 30.80 4.61 4.54
C GLN A 225 30.02 3.50 5.26
N THR A 226 29.81 3.63 6.57
CA THR A 226 29.00 2.69 7.37
C THR A 226 27.59 2.50 6.81
N ILE A 227 26.94 3.58 6.38
CA ILE A 227 25.60 3.53 5.75
C ILE A 227 25.67 2.88 4.38
N LEU A 228 26.70 3.21 3.58
CA LEU A 228 26.87 2.61 2.25
C LEU A 228 27.14 1.11 2.33
N ASP A 229 27.99 0.67 3.26
CA ASP A 229 28.31 -0.74 3.44
C ASP A 229 27.05 -1.55 3.80
N ALA A 230 26.20 -1.00 4.69
CA ALA A 230 24.92 -1.60 5.03
C ALA A 230 23.94 -1.65 3.85
N ALA A 231 23.80 -0.55 3.11
CA ALA A 231 22.95 -0.48 1.92
C ALA A 231 23.41 -1.49 0.86
N MET A 232 24.72 -1.56 0.61
CA MET A 232 25.31 -2.50 -0.34
C MET A 232 25.13 -3.95 0.10
N ALA A 233 25.24 -4.25 1.40
CA ALA A 233 25.04 -5.61 1.93
C ALA A 233 23.61 -6.09 1.70
N VAL A 234 22.62 -5.22 1.90
CA VAL A 234 21.21 -5.51 1.63
C VAL A 234 20.98 -5.74 0.14
N ILE A 235 21.41 -4.81 -0.72
CA ILE A 235 21.06 -4.86 -2.14
C ILE A 235 21.83 -5.94 -2.93
N LYS A 236 23.00 -6.34 -2.46
CA LYS A 236 23.82 -7.42 -3.07
C LYS A 236 23.10 -8.77 -3.14
N LYS A 237 22.03 -8.97 -2.37
CA LYS A 237 21.22 -10.20 -2.40
C LYS A 237 20.27 -10.28 -3.59
N ASN A 238 20.04 -9.18 -4.31
CA ASN A 238 19.27 -9.20 -5.55
C ASN A 238 20.10 -9.86 -6.67
N PRO A 239 19.52 -10.82 -7.43
CA PRO A 239 20.17 -11.42 -8.57
C PRO A 239 20.31 -10.42 -9.74
N ASN A 240 21.17 -10.73 -10.70
CA ASN A 240 21.35 -9.99 -11.96
C ASN A 240 21.68 -8.50 -11.81
N ARG A 241 22.23 -8.10 -10.68
CA ARG A 241 22.62 -6.73 -10.38
C ARG A 241 23.93 -6.35 -11.09
N GLN A 242 24.02 -5.11 -11.57
CA GLN A 242 25.29 -4.55 -12.03
C GLN A 242 26.17 -4.26 -10.82
N HIS A 243 27.42 -4.77 -10.82
CA HIS A 243 28.37 -4.48 -9.75
C HIS A 243 28.86 -3.03 -9.84
N ILE A 244 28.53 -2.23 -8.80
CA ILE A 244 29.04 -0.88 -8.59
C ILE A 244 29.65 -0.86 -7.20
N ASN A 245 30.88 -0.35 -7.07
CA ASN A 245 31.57 -0.21 -5.80
C ASN A 245 31.39 1.20 -5.27
N LEU A 246 30.30 1.43 -4.52
CA LEU A 246 30.04 2.73 -3.91
C LEU A 246 31.06 3.00 -2.79
N PHE A 247 31.70 4.17 -2.84
CA PHE A 247 32.61 4.66 -1.81
C PHE A 247 32.34 6.13 -1.51
N THR A 248 32.76 6.59 -0.33
CA THR A 248 32.67 7.99 0.05
C THR A 248 33.98 8.51 0.65
N LYS A 249 34.23 9.80 0.50
CA LYS A 249 35.34 10.50 1.17
C LYS A 249 34.99 10.98 2.59
N LYS A 250 33.73 10.78 3.05
CA LYS A 250 33.30 11.16 4.41
C LYS A 250 33.81 10.23 5.51
N GLY A 251 34.40 9.09 5.13
CA GLY A 251 34.85 8.09 6.09
C GLY A 251 33.70 7.32 6.75
N HIS A 252 34.04 6.54 7.77
CA HIS A 252 33.06 5.82 8.58
C HIS A 252 32.31 6.76 9.51
N GLY A 253 31.01 6.55 9.61
CA GLY A 253 30.11 7.24 10.55
C GLY A 253 29.81 6.41 11.79
N PRO A 254 28.86 6.86 12.63
CA PRO A 254 28.36 6.07 13.73
C PRO A 254 27.81 4.73 13.24
N LYS A 255 27.85 3.72 14.10
CA LYS A 255 27.17 2.44 13.86
C LYS A 255 25.67 2.64 13.70
N ILE A 256 25.05 1.83 12.86
CA ILE A 256 23.61 1.81 12.66
C ILE A 256 22.95 1.21 13.90
N ALA A 257 22.08 1.97 14.52
CA ALA A 257 21.37 1.52 15.71
C ALA A 257 20.21 0.58 15.29
N VAL A 258 20.31 -0.71 15.62
CA VAL A 258 19.22 -1.66 15.46
C VAL A 258 18.58 -1.86 16.82
N ARG A 259 17.27 -1.58 16.95
CA ARG A 259 16.56 -1.66 18.23
C ARG A 259 15.29 -2.47 18.10
N GLU A 260 15.10 -3.37 19.04
CA GLU A 260 13.85 -4.07 19.26
C GLU A 260 13.10 -3.39 20.39
N LYS A 261 11.82 -3.13 20.19
CA LYS A 261 10.90 -2.59 21.17
C LYS A 261 9.75 -3.57 21.38
N PHE A 262 9.06 -3.46 22.50
CA PHE A 262 8.02 -4.44 22.81
C PHE A 262 6.87 -4.39 21.80
N ASN A 263 6.40 -3.19 21.46
CA ASN A 263 5.33 -2.94 20.49
C ASN A 263 5.59 -1.65 19.69
N GLU A 264 4.63 -1.27 18.83
CA GLU A 264 4.70 -0.08 17.98
C GLU A 264 4.73 1.23 18.79
N ASP A 265 4.06 1.29 19.94
CA ASP A 265 4.04 2.49 20.80
C ASP A 265 5.39 2.72 21.47
N GLU A 266 6.04 1.67 21.97
CA GLU A 266 7.41 1.78 22.49
C GLU A 266 8.42 2.09 21.37
N GLU A 267 8.18 1.60 20.16
CA GLU A 267 8.97 1.95 18.97
C GLU A 267 8.87 3.46 18.71
N ALA A 268 7.67 4.01 18.72
CA ALA A 268 7.40 5.42 18.53
C ALA A 268 7.96 6.28 19.69
N GLN A 269 7.85 5.84 20.94
CA GLN A 269 8.43 6.54 22.08
C GLN A 269 9.95 6.60 21.99
N TYR A 270 10.61 5.52 21.59
CA TYR A 270 12.06 5.51 21.37
C TYR A 270 12.50 6.53 20.33
N ILE A 271 11.69 6.76 19.28
CA ILE A 271 11.97 7.79 18.28
C ILE A 271 11.98 9.17 18.93
N ILE A 272 10.94 9.49 19.71
CA ILE A 272 10.84 10.78 20.42
C ILE A 272 12.05 11.01 21.32
N ASP A 273 12.37 10.02 22.17
CA ASP A 273 13.50 10.12 23.12
C ASP A 273 14.82 10.33 22.38
N THR A 274 15.04 9.60 21.27
CA THR A 274 16.25 9.72 20.46
C THR A 274 16.33 11.06 19.72
N ILE A 275 15.21 11.60 19.24
CA ILE A 275 15.18 12.95 18.63
C ILE A 275 15.58 14.00 19.66
N ASP A 276 15.04 13.94 20.87
CA ASP A 276 15.41 14.83 21.97
C ASP A 276 16.91 14.75 22.31
N GLU A 277 17.48 13.54 22.33
CA GLU A 277 18.91 13.34 22.52
C GLU A 277 19.74 13.99 21.40
N LEU A 278 19.32 13.79 20.14
CA LEU A 278 19.99 14.37 18.98
C LEU A 278 19.97 15.90 19.00
N GLN A 279 18.85 16.50 19.40
CA GLN A 279 18.71 17.95 19.55
C GLN A 279 19.60 18.51 20.68
N ARG A 280 19.54 17.88 21.86
CA ARG A 280 20.39 18.29 23.02
C ARG A 280 21.88 18.19 22.69
N ALA A 281 22.26 17.14 21.93
CA ALA A 281 23.64 16.96 21.45
C ALA A 281 23.99 17.86 20.25
N LYS A 282 23.06 18.66 19.73
CA LYS A 282 23.20 19.44 18.47
C LYS A 282 23.65 18.61 17.29
N ALA A 283 23.29 17.32 17.29
CA ALA A 283 23.67 16.36 16.26
C ALA A 283 22.76 16.43 15.04
N ALA A 284 21.49 16.82 15.20
CA ALA A 284 20.56 17.08 14.10
C ALA A 284 19.42 17.99 14.59
N GLU A 285 18.95 18.86 13.70
CA GLU A 285 17.74 19.65 13.89
C GLU A 285 16.50 18.87 13.43
N PRO A 286 15.28 19.16 13.95
CA PRO A 286 14.06 18.45 13.56
C PRO A 286 13.84 18.35 12.05
N GLY A 287 14.04 19.45 11.31
CA GLY A 287 13.89 19.48 9.86
C GLY A 287 14.92 18.64 9.09
N GLU A 288 15.97 18.15 9.76
CA GLU A 288 16.99 17.26 9.21
C GLU A 288 16.74 15.79 9.53
N ILE A 289 15.61 15.47 10.20
CA ILE A 289 15.25 14.12 10.65
C ILE A 289 14.04 13.62 9.89
N ALA A 290 14.07 12.34 9.50
CA ALA A 290 12.92 11.66 8.93
C ALA A 290 12.63 10.34 9.63
N VAL A 291 11.33 10.03 9.77
CA VAL A 291 10.82 8.72 10.16
C VAL A 291 10.13 8.12 8.94
N MET A 292 10.58 6.96 8.52
CA MET A 292 10.13 6.28 7.31
C MET A 292 9.48 4.95 7.64
N TYR A 293 8.35 4.68 7.00
CA TYR A 293 7.57 3.45 7.16
C TYR A 293 7.18 2.88 5.80
N ARG A 294 6.79 1.59 5.77
CA ARG A 294 6.40 0.90 4.52
C ARG A 294 5.01 1.26 4.06
N THR A 295 4.05 1.35 4.98
CA THR A 295 2.65 1.64 4.69
C THR A 295 2.16 2.82 5.52
N ASN A 296 1.18 3.56 4.98
CA ASN A 296 0.59 4.70 5.67
C ASN A 296 -0.10 4.32 6.99
N ALA A 297 -0.57 3.08 7.16
CA ALA A 297 -1.16 2.61 8.40
C ALA A 297 -0.20 2.71 9.60
N GLN A 298 1.11 2.51 9.37
CA GLN A 298 2.12 2.59 10.43
C GLN A 298 2.32 4.01 10.98
N SER A 299 1.85 5.05 10.26
CA SER A 299 2.07 6.43 10.74
C SER A 299 1.32 6.72 12.03
N ARG A 300 0.20 6.03 12.33
CA ARG A 300 -0.64 6.31 13.51
C ARG A 300 0.16 6.31 14.81
N ALA A 301 0.81 5.22 15.16
CA ALA A 301 1.54 5.11 16.42
C ALA A 301 2.63 6.21 16.54
N VAL A 302 3.28 6.52 15.40
CA VAL A 302 4.29 7.59 15.34
C VAL A 302 3.61 8.96 15.50
N GLU A 303 2.55 9.26 14.75
CA GLU A 303 1.80 10.52 14.85
C GLU A 303 1.30 10.75 16.28
N ASP A 304 0.65 9.73 16.89
CA ASP A 304 0.16 9.80 18.27
C ASP A 304 1.28 10.09 19.28
N ALA A 305 2.48 9.50 19.11
CA ALA A 305 3.61 9.77 19.97
C ALA A 305 4.12 11.23 19.82
N PHE A 306 4.21 11.75 18.58
CA PHE A 306 4.60 13.12 18.31
C PHE A 306 3.61 14.12 18.92
N VAL A 307 2.30 13.84 18.80
CA VAL A 307 1.23 14.66 19.41
C VAL A 307 1.35 14.65 20.93
N ARG A 308 1.47 13.46 21.55
CA ARG A 308 1.64 13.37 23.03
C ARG A 308 2.88 14.10 23.54
N ALA A 309 3.98 14.08 22.78
CA ALA A 309 5.22 14.76 23.12
C ALA A 309 5.18 16.28 22.81
N GLY A 310 4.14 16.78 22.13
CA GLY A 310 4.10 18.16 21.64
C GLY A 310 5.20 18.48 20.61
N MET A 311 5.74 17.46 19.92
CA MET A 311 6.84 17.62 18.98
C MET A 311 6.29 17.88 17.57
N PRO A 312 6.68 19.00 16.90
CA PRO A 312 6.21 19.31 15.57
C PRO A 312 6.66 18.28 14.52
N TYR A 313 5.73 17.87 13.66
CA TYR A 313 6.01 16.99 12.54
C TYR A 313 5.27 17.44 11.27
N LYS A 314 5.74 16.98 10.12
CA LYS A 314 5.07 17.14 8.82
C LYS A 314 4.99 15.83 8.08
N LEU A 315 3.87 15.60 7.40
CA LEU A 315 3.67 14.44 6.53
C LEU A 315 4.00 14.78 5.08
N ILE A 316 4.71 13.89 4.40
CA ILE A 316 4.95 13.99 2.95
C ILE A 316 4.26 12.82 2.25
N GLY A 317 3.43 13.17 1.25
CA GLY A 317 2.74 12.18 0.40
C GLY A 317 1.58 11.45 1.08
N ALA A 318 1.12 11.94 2.24
CA ALA A 318 0.00 11.36 2.96
C ALA A 318 -0.82 12.44 3.68
N THR A 319 -2.08 12.12 3.95
CA THR A 319 -2.95 12.87 4.87
C THR A 319 -2.78 12.30 6.27
N ARG A 320 -2.87 13.15 7.29
CA ARG A 320 -2.86 12.75 8.71
C ARG A 320 -3.84 11.61 8.96
N PHE A 321 -3.49 10.68 9.83
CA PHE A 321 -4.23 9.43 10.00
C PHE A 321 -5.71 9.66 10.24
N TYR A 322 -6.08 10.44 11.24
CA TYR A 322 -7.50 10.70 11.58
C TYR A 322 -8.23 11.62 10.59
N ALA A 323 -7.52 12.27 9.67
CA ALA A 323 -8.12 13.08 8.61
C ALA A 323 -8.39 12.28 7.32
N ARG A 324 -7.91 11.04 7.22
CA ARG A 324 -8.15 10.16 6.06
C ARG A 324 -9.63 9.86 5.88
N LYS A 325 -10.07 9.78 4.62
CA LYS A 325 -11.48 9.57 4.27
C LYS A 325 -12.06 8.32 4.93
N GLU A 326 -11.39 7.19 4.77
CA GLU A 326 -11.82 5.89 5.30
C GLU A 326 -11.90 5.88 6.83
N ILE A 327 -11.01 6.59 7.50
CA ILE A 327 -11.01 6.74 8.97
C ILE A 327 -12.18 7.60 9.42
N LYS A 328 -12.40 8.76 8.77
CA LYS A 328 -13.53 9.63 9.03
C LYS A 328 -14.88 8.94 8.79
N ASP A 329 -14.97 8.09 7.78
CA ASP A 329 -16.18 7.32 7.48
C ASP A 329 -16.51 6.35 8.61
N VAL A 330 -15.51 5.58 9.08
CA VAL A 330 -15.70 4.63 10.18
C VAL A 330 -16.02 5.35 11.50
N LEU A 331 -15.31 6.44 11.79
CA LEU A 331 -15.61 7.27 12.96
C LEU A 331 -17.04 7.85 12.90
N ALA A 332 -17.52 8.23 11.71
CA ALA A 332 -18.88 8.70 11.54
C ALA A 332 -19.92 7.60 11.84
N TYR A 333 -19.65 6.34 11.47
CA TYR A 333 -20.49 5.21 11.89
C TYR A 333 -20.56 5.07 13.42
N LEU A 334 -19.41 5.12 14.09
CA LEU A 334 -19.36 5.03 15.56
C LEU A 334 -20.05 6.23 16.23
N ARG A 335 -19.88 7.44 15.67
CA ARG A 335 -20.50 8.67 16.18
C ARG A 335 -22.01 8.64 16.16
N ILE A 336 -22.66 8.14 15.08
CA ILE A 336 -24.13 8.05 15.04
C ILE A 336 -24.69 7.00 15.99
N VAL A 337 -23.91 6.00 16.37
CA VAL A 337 -24.28 5.03 17.41
C VAL A 337 -24.18 5.66 18.79
N ASN A 338 -23.19 6.53 19.01
CA ASN A 338 -23.02 7.26 20.25
C ASN A 338 -24.03 8.42 20.39
N ASN A 339 -24.21 9.19 19.30
CA ASN A 339 -25.10 10.35 19.27
C ASN A 339 -26.04 10.29 18.04
N PRO A 340 -27.31 9.87 18.21
CA PRO A 340 -28.29 9.82 17.12
C PRO A 340 -28.62 11.17 16.46
N ASN A 341 -28.27 12.29 17.11
CA ASN A 341 -28.54 13.63 16.60
C ASN A 341 -27.39 14.18 15.73
N ASP A 342 -26.30 13.42 15.53
CA ASP A 342 -25.18 13.84 14.68
C ASP A 342 -25.53 13.69 13.18
N THR A 343 -26.19 14.73 12.66
CA THR A 343 -26.60 14.79 11.25
C THR A 343 -25.41 14.90 10.29
N VAL A 344 -24.28 15.46 10.72
CA VAL A 344 -23.08 15.60 9.90
C VAL A 344 -22.46 14.22 9.64
N SER A 345 -22.29 13.43 10.71
CA SER A 345 -21.81 12.05 10.58
C SER A 345 -22.80 11.18 9.81
N LEU A 346 -24.10 11.36 10.02
CA LEU A 346 -25.13 10.63 9.27
C LEU A 346 -25.08 10.97 7.77
N ALA A 347 -25.03 12.24 7.40
CA ALA A 347 -24.93 12.69 6.01
C ALA A 347 -23.71 12.06 5.31
N ARG A 348 -22.59 11.96 6.02
CA ARG A 348 -21.36 11.38 5.51
C ARG A 348 -21.50 9.91 5.11
N ILE A 349 -22.22 9.11 5.89
CA ILE A 349 -22.18 7.63 5.76
C ILE A 349 -23.47 7.00 5.25
N ILE A 350 -24.58 7.74 5.21
CA ILE A 350 -25.89 7.17 4.88
C ILE A 350 -25.92 6.51 3.48
N ASN A 351 -25.09 7.02 2.56
CA ASN A 351 -24.91 6.49 1.21
C ASN A 351 -23.48 5.97 0.95
N VAL A 352 -22.72 5.69 1.97
CA VAL A 352 -21.36 5.11 1.89
C VAL A 352 -21.30 3.83 2.73
N PRO A 353 -21.25 2.64 2.11
CA PRO A 353 -21.37 2.31 0.67
C PRO A 353 -22.68 2.78 0.01
N ALA A 354 -22.67 2.86 -1.33
CA ALA A 354 -23.83 3.33 -2.09
C ALA A 354 -25.10 2.51 -1.79
N ARG A 355 -26.16 3.18 -1.33
CA ARG A 355 -27.46 2.58 -0.97
C ARG A 355 -28.61 3.16 -1.79
N GLY A 356 -28.33 4.02 -2.77
CA GLY A 356 -29.35 4.72 -3.56
C GLY A 356 -30.07 5.86 -2.80
N ILE A 357 -29.43 6.38 -1.75
CA ILE A 357 -29.92 7.51 -0.95
C ILE A 357 -29.18 8.76 -1.43
N GLY A 358 -29.79 9.53 -2.33
CA GLY A 358 -29.22 10.77 -2.83
C GLY A 358 -29.55 11.99 -1.97
N ASP A 359 -28.93 13.14 -2.28
CA ASP A 359 -29.03 14.40 -1.52
C ASP A 359 -30.48 14.86 -1.32
N LYS A 360 -31.34 14.73 -2.34
CA LYS A 360 -32.78 15.07 -2.21
C LYS A 360 -33.49 14.24 -1.16
N SER A 361 -33.17 12.95 -1.08
CA SER A 361 -33.76 12.05 -0.08
C SER A 361 -33.27 12.38 1.32
N PHE A 362 -32.01 12.77 1.43
CA PHE A 362 -31.42 13.21 2.71
C PHE A 362 -32.02 14.55 3.16
N SER A 363 -32.17 15.54 2.26
CA SER A 363 -32.83 16.81 2.58
C SER A 363 -34.27 16.61 3.04
N THR A 364 -35.04 15.73 2.37
CA THR A 364 -36.41 15.37 2.80
C THR A 364 -36.43 14.72 4.18
N LEU A 365 -35.43 13.89 4.48
CA LEU A 365 -35.26 13.28 5.81
C LEU A 365 -35.03 14.36 6.88
N GLU A 366 -34.13 15.33 6.65
CA GLU A 366 -33.86 16.43 7.58
C GLU A 366 -35.09 17.32 7.81
N GLU A 367 -35.80 17.67 6.73
CA GLU A 367 -37.07 18.45 6.85
C GLU A 367 -38.10 17.72 7.68
N THR A 368 -38.26 16.40 7.44
CA THR A 368 -39.22 15.56 8.20
C THR A 368 -38.80 15.46 9.66
N ALA A 369 -37.52 15.32 9.95
CA ALA A 369 -36.99 15.27 11.30
C ALA A 369 -37.25 16.59 12.06
N ARG A 370 -36.98 17.73 11.43
CA ARG A 370 -37.29 19.07 12.01
C ARG A 370 -38.77 19.25 12.27
N ALA A 371 -39.62 18.92 11.28
CA ALA A 371 -41.06 19.06 11.41
C ALA A 371 -41.64 18.24 12.57
N ASN A 372 -41.09 17.05 12.82
CA ASN A 372 -41.52 16.15 13.89
C ASN A 372 -40.74 16.33 15.20
N ARG A 373 -39.75 17.21 15.27
CA ARG A 373 -38.86 17.39 16.43
C ARG A 373 -38.17 16.08 16.87
N MET A 374 -37.70 15.32 15.91
CA MET A 374 -37.07 14.01 16.10
C MET A 374 -35.70 13.99 15.48
N SER A 375 -34.86 13.02 15.85
CA SER A 375 -33.64 12.78 15.12
C SER A 375 -33.91 12.20 13.71
N CYS A 376 -33.00 12.37 12.78
CA CYS A 376 -33.08 11.73 11.45
C CYS A 376 -33.21 10.21 11.57
N LEU A 377 -32.46 9.62 12.49
CA LEU A 377 -32.46 8.17 12.73
C LEU A 377 -33.81 7.68 13.30
N ASP A 378 -34.46 8.44 14.18
CA ASP A 378 -35.81 8.11 14.66
C ASP A 378 -36.85 8.17 13.54
N VAL A 379 -36.74 9.17 12.65
CA VAL A 379 -37.63 9.28 11.48
C VAL A 379 -37.49 8.08 10.55
N ILE A 380 -36.25 7.63 10.30
CA ILE A 380 -35.95 6.44 9.51
C ILE A 380 -36.54 5.19 10.15
N THR A 381 -36.30 5.01 11.44
CA THR A 381 -36.78 3.85 12.24
C THR A 381 -38.28 3.74 12.29
N LEU A 382 -38.96 4.86 12.45
CA LEU A 382 -40.43 4.90 12.48
C LEU A 382 -41.09 4.79 11.10
N GLY A 383 -40.27 4.70 10.03
CA GLY A 383 -40.79 4.53 8.67
C GLY A 383 -41.63 5.69 8.16
N LYS A 384 -41.37 6.92 8.64
CA LYS A 384 -42.17 8.12 8.30
C LYS A 384 -41.86 8.69 6.91
N LEU A 385 -41.00 8.04 6.15
CA LEU A 385 -40.58 8.46 4.80
C LEU A 385 -41.27 7.59 3.74
N SER A 386 -41.65 8.22 2.64
CA SER A 386 -42.14 7.56 1.45
C SER A 386 -41.29 7.91 0.25
N GLY A 387 -41.39 7.11 -0.82
CA GLY A 387 -40.66 7.36 -2.05
C GLY A 387 -39.59 6.28 -2.37
N ARG A 388 -38.79 6.54 -3.42
CA ARG A 388 -37.87 5.55 -4.02
C ARG A 388 -36.78 5.03 -3.07
N SER A 389 -36.32 5.88 -2.15
CA SER A 389 -35.27 5.53 -1.18
C SER A 389 -35.79 5.06 0.17
N ALA A 390 -37.12 4.99 0.36
CA ALA A 390 -37.70 4.62 1.65
C ALA A 390 -37.30 3.23 2.15
N ALA A 391 -37.20 2.25 1.25
CA ALA A 391 -36.76 0.90 1.59
C ALA A 391 -35.27 0.87 2.02
N ALA A 392 -34.41 1.63 1.33
CA ALA A 392 -32.99 1.73 1.66
C ALA A 392 -32.77 2.45 3.00
N LEU A 393 -33.54 3.52 3.25
CA LEU A 393 -33.51 4.23 4.53
C LEU A 393 -33.97 3.31 5.66
N LYS A 394 -35.08 2.58 5.47
CA LYS A 394 -35.58 1.62 6.46
C LYS A 394 -34.53 0.56 6.79
N HIS A 395 -33.92 -0.04 5.78
CA HIS A 395 -32.84 -1.02 5.99
C HIS A 395 -31.66 -0.43 6.77
N PHE A 396 -31.25 0.80 6.45
CA PHE A 396 -30.21 1.49 7.20
C PHE A 396 -30.62 1.71 8.68
N GLY A 397 -31.89 2.06 8.93
CA GLY A 397 -32.41 2.20 10.29
C GLY A 397 -32.38 0.88 11.07
N GLU A 398 -32.70 -0.25 10.43
CA GLU A 398 -32.65 -1.58 11.06
C GLU A 398 -31.18 -1.94 11.44
N LEU A 399 -30.22 -1.63 10.59
CA LEU A 399 -28.79 -1.80 10.90
C LEU A 399 -28.38 -0.93 12.09
N TRP A 400 -28.76 0.36 12.07
CA TRP A 400 -28.44 1.29 13.15
C TRP A 400 -29.05 0.87 14.50
N GLN A 401 -30.29 0.41 14.52
CA GLN A 401 -30.91 -0.12 15.75
C GLN A 401 -30.16 -1.32 16.31
N THR A 402 -29.69 -2.21 15.43
CA THR A 402 -28.85 -3.34 15.83
C THR A 402 -27.56 -2.86 16.48
N TRP A 403 -26.87 -1.89 15.88
CA TRP A 403 -25.64 -1.33 16.45
C TRP A 403 -25.89 -0.61 17.77
N LEU A 404 -26.99 0.10 17.87
CA LEU A 404 -27.39 0.81 19.10
C LEU A 404 -27.64 -0.16 20.28
N THR A 405 -28.27 -1.30 20.01
CA THR A 405 -28.47 -2.36 21.03
C THR A 405 -27.12 -2.97 21.43
N LEU A 406 -26.27 -3.26 20.49
CA LEU A 406 -24.94 -3.88 20.72
C LEU A 406 -23.94 -2.93 21.39
N ARG A 407 -24.14 -1.63 21.34
CA ARG A 407 -23.23 -0.61 21.91
C ARG A 407 -22.95 -0.84 23.40
N ASP A 408 -23.98 -1.19 24.15
CA ASP A 408 -23.91 -1.34 25.60
C ASP A 408 -23.55 -2.79 26.03
N GLU A 409 -23.51 -3.73 25.06
CA GLU A 409 -23.19 -5.14 25.28
C GLU A 409 -21.77 -5.51 24.83
N LEU A 410 -21.20 -4.77 23.88
CA LEU A 410 -19.92 -5.09 23.26
C LEU A 410 -18.87 -4.05 23.61
N THR A 411 -17.61 -4.48 23.62
CA THR A 411 -16.46 -3.55 23.62
C THR A 411 -16.43 -2.76 22.31
N VAL A 412 -15.78 -1.59 22.32
CA VAL A 412 -15.67 -0.73 21.12
C VAL A 412 -15.10 -1.49 19.91
N GLY A 413 -14.09 -2.35 20.13
CA GLY A 413 -13.51 -3.18 19.07
C GLY A 413 -14.50 -4.19 18.47
N LEU A 414 -15.32 -4.85 19.28
CA LEU A 414 -16.33 -5.80 18.80
C LEU A 414 -17.50 -5.08 18.11
N LEU A 415 -17.90 -3.93 18.62
CA LEU A 415 -18.91 -3.08 17.97
C LEU A 415 -18.42 -2.59 16.60
N PHE A 416 -17.16 -2.18 16.51
CA PHE A 416 -16.51 -1.81 15.26
C PHE A 416 -16.58 -2.95 14.24
N ASP A 417 -16.21 -4.18 14.64
CA ASP A 417 -16.25 -5.35 13.77
C ASP A 417 -17.67 -5.62 13.24
N GLN A 418 -18.71 -5.47 14.10
CA GLN A 418 -20.10 -5.64 13.70
C GLN A 418 -20.56 -4.57 12.70
N ILE A 419 -20.21 -3.30 12.94
CA ILE A 419 -20.54 -2.18 12.04
C ILE A 419 -19.90 -2.42 10.66
N ILE A 420 -18.61 -2.72 10.61
CA ILE A 420 -17.89 -2.95 9.35
C ILE A 420 -18.49 -4.13 8.57
N LYS A 421 -18.81 -5.23 9.26
CA LYS A 421 -19.36 -6.44 8.65
C LYS A 421 -20.76 -6.18 8.07
N THR A 422 -21.64 -5.52 8.82
CA THR A 422 -23.04 -5.39 8.45
C THR A 422 -23.31 -4.21 7.52
N SER A 423 -22.49 -3.17 7.57
CA SER A 423 -22.61 -2.00 6.67
C SER A 423 -22.15 -2.28 5.23
N GLY A 424 -21.36 -3.34 4.99
CA GLY A 424 -20.70 -3.62 3.71
C GLY A 424 -19.51 -2.70 3.43
N TYR A 425 -18.97 -2.04 4.46
CA TYR A 425 -17.89 -1.05 4.29
C TYR A 425 -16.56 -1.70 3.87
N ARG A 426 -16.30 -2.94 4.30
CA ARG A 426 -15.11 -3.69 3.90
C ARG A 426 -15.04 -3.87 2.38
N GLU A 427 -16.14 -4.33 1.79
CA GLU A 427 -16.24 -4.59 0.34
C GLU A 427 -16.16 -3.28 -0.45
N TYR A 428 -16.63 -2.18 0.12
CA TYR A 428 -16.56 -0.85 -0.47
C TYR A 428 -15.10 -0.33 -0.51
N VAL A 429 -14.36 -0.46 0.59
CA VAL A 429 -12.97 0.02 0.70
C VAL A 429 -12.03 -0.87 -0.10
N ARG A 430 -12.18 -2.20 -0.01
CA ARG A 430 -11.36 -3.18 -0.76
C ARG A 430 -11.92 -3.34 -2.17
N ASP A 431 -11.65 -2.39 -3.02
CA ASP A 431 -12.14 -2.34 -4.39
C ASP A 431 -11.34 -3.21 -5.38
N GLY A 432 -10.31 -3.93 -4.91
CA GLY A 432 -9.45 -4.81 -5.68
C GLY A 432 -8.19 -4.11 -6.21
N THR A 433 -7.95 -2.86 -5.81
CA THR A 433 -6.72 -2.11 -6.08
C THR A 433 -5.76 -2.18 -4.89
N GLU A 434 -4.47 -1.89 -5.10
CA GLU A 434 -3.50 -1.73 -4.01
C GLU A 434 -3.90 -0.60 -3.06
N GLU A 435 -4.39 0.51 -3.62
CA GLU A 435 -4.86 1.64 -2.84
C GLU A 435 -6.06 1.28 -1.96
N GLY A 436 -6.97 0.41 -2.46
CA GLY A 436 -8.07 -0.14 -1.67
C GLY A 436 -7.59 -1.00 -0.51
N ASP A 437 -6.54 -1.79 -0.71
CA ASP A 437 -5.94 -2.58 0.37
C ASP A 437 -5.18 -1.69 1.37
N ASP A 438 -4.51 -0.62 0.93
CA ASP A 438 -3.89 0.37 1.82
C ASP A 438 -4.93 1.10 2.67
N ARG A 439 -6.05 1.53 2.06
CA ARG A 439 -7.19 2.10 2.80
C ARG A 439 -7.76 1.11 3.81
N TRP A 440 -7.85 -0.16 3.44
CA TRP A 440 -8.29 -1.21 4.37
C TRP A 440 -7.29 -1.42 5.52
N ALA A 441 -5.98 -1.36 5.25
CA ALA A 441 -4.96 -1.41 6.30
C ALA A 441 -5.10 -0.24 7.30
N ASN A 442 -5.44 0.97 6.83
CA ASN A 442 -5.75 2.11 7.69
C ASN A 442 -7.00 1.83 8.57
N VAL A 443 -8.07 1.27 8.00
CA VAL A 443 -9.27 0.88 8.77
C VAL A 443 -8.94 -0.16 9.84
N MET A 444 -8.08 -1.15 9.51
CA MET A 444 -7.66 -2.17 10.47
C MET A 444 -6.77 -1.59 11.58
N GLU A 445 -5.99 -0.57 11.27
CA GLU A 445 -5.20 0.14 12.28
C GLU A 445 -6.13 0.90 13.27
N LEU A 446 -7.17 1.58 12.79
CA LEU A 446 -8.20 2.17 13.67
C LEU A 446 -8.92 1.09 14.50
N ARG A 447 -9.14 -0.08 13.93
CA ARG A 447 -9.74 -1.22 14.64
C ARG A 447 -8.83 -1.69 15.78
N ASN A 448 -7.51 -1.69 15.61
CA ASN A 448 -6.57 -2.02 16.67
C ASN A 448 -6.68 -1.03 17.82
N VAL A 449 -6.75 0.28 17.53
CA VAL A 449 -6.98 1.33 18.55
C VAL A 449 -8.28 1.06 19.31
N ALA A 450 -9.37 0.72 18.59
CA ALA A 450 -10.65 0.39 19.20
C ALA A 450 -10.59 -0.88 20.09
N ALA A 451 -9.74 -1.84 19.76
CA ALA A 451 -9.52 -3.04 20.57
C ALA A 451 -8.67 -2.75 21.82
N GLU A 452 -7.67 -1.89 21.69
CA GLU A 452 -6.80 -1.45 22.81
C GLU A 452 -7.57 -0.63 23.85
N ALA A 453 -8.67 0.03 23.45
CA ALA A 453 -9.56 0.73 24.38
C ALA A 453 -10.24 -0.20 25.40
N GLY A 454 -10.27 -1.53 25.15
CA GLY A 454 -10.80 -2.53 26.10
C GLY A 454 -12.23 -2.26 26.51
N GLU A 455 -12.46 -2.09 27.82
CA GLU A 455 -13.78 -1.83 28.43
C GLU A 455 -14.17 -0.34 28.44
N LEU A 456 -13.40 0.53 27.78
CA LEU A 456 -13.70 1.97 27.73
C LEU A 456 -15.05 2.19 27.02
N PRO A 457 -15.93 3.05 27.55
CA PRO A 457 -17.18 3.39 26.87
C PRO A 457 -16.92 4.04 25.50
N LEU A 458 -17.81 3.79 24.53
CA LEU A 458 -17.72 4.37 23.18
C LEU A 458 -17.56 5.90 23.18
N SER A 459 -18.27 6.59 24.10
CA SER A 459 -18.20 8.04 24.22
C SER A 459 -16.82 8.53 24.64
N GLU A 460 -16.15 7.83 25.56
CA GLU A 460 -14.80 8.17 26.00
C GLU A 460 -13.78 7.89 24.90
N PHE A 461 -13.88 6.74 24.24
CA PHE A 461 -13.06 6.43 23.07
C PHE A 461 -13.14 7.51 21.97
N LEU A 462 -14.35 7.96 21.63
CA LEU A 462 -14.54 9.00 20.61
C LEU A 462 -14.00 10.37 21.07
N ASN A 463 -14.06 10.66 22.36
CA ASN A 463 -13.46 11.88 22.94
C ASN A 463 -11.93 11.83 22.84
N ASP A 464 -11.31 10.71 23.18
CA ASP A 464 -9.86 10.53 23.09
C ASP A 464 -9.37 10.73 21.65
N ILE A 465 -10.07 10.11 20.67
CA ILE A 465 -9.79 10.32 19.25
C ILE A 465 -9.93 11.79 18.83
N ALA A 466 -10.98 12.48 19.30
CA ALA A 466 -11.19 13.89 18.98
C ALA A 466 -10.07 14.78 19.51
N LEU A 467 -9.61 14.54 20.74
CA LEU A 467 -8.51 15.29 21.35
C LEU A 467 -7.19 15.12 20.59
N VAL A 468 -6.88 13.90 20.13
CA VAL A 468 -5.69 13.66 19.32
C VAL A 468 -5.80 14.39 17.97
N SER A 469 -6.96 14.39 17.34
CA SER A 469 -7.14 15.01 16.02
C SER A 469 -7.14 16.55 16.03
N GLU A 470 -7.50 17.20 17.14
CA GLU A 470 -7.50 18.67 17.28
C GLU A 470 -6.11 19.27 17.52
N THR A 471 -5.22 18.54 18.20
CA THR A 471 -3.85 19.01 18.47
C THR A 471 -2.96 19.02 17.22
N ASP A 472 -3.45 18.52 16.10
CA ASP A 472 -2.75 18.41 14.81
C ASP A 472 -2.59 19.73 14.03
N ASN A 473 -3.00 20.90 14.53
CA ASN A 473 -2.92 22.19 13.85
C ASN A 473 -1.55 22.89 14.06
N TYR A 474 -0.46 22.20 13.67
CA TYR A 474 0.89 22.81 13.66
C TYR A 474 1.18 23.47 12.31
N ASP A 475 2.02 24.55 12.36
CA ASP A 475 2.47 25.32 11.21
C ASP A 475 3.34 24.45 10.27
N ASP A 476 2.95 24.28 9.03
CA ASP A 476 3.68 23.53 8.00
C ASP A 476 5.08 24.11 7.67
N ASN A 477 5.37 25.35 8.11
CA ASN A 477 6.65 26.03 7.92
C ASN A 477 7.63 25.83 9.09
N ALA A 478 7.24 25.12 10.14
CA ALA A 478 8.10 24.88 11.28
C ALA A 478 9.31 24.00 10.93
N ASN A 479 10.41 24.16 11.66
CA ASN A 479 11.53 23.20 11.66
C ASN A 479 11.04 21.89 12.31
N ALA A 480 10.42 21.01 11.51
CA ALA A 480 9.64 19.87 11.95
C ALA A 480 10.19 18.56 11.39
N VAL A 481 10.07 17.48 12.16
CA VAL A 481 10.45 16.12 11.75
C VAL A 481 9.55 15.67 10.60
N THR A 482 10.13 14.98 9.61
CA THR A 482 9.38 14.53 8.45
C THR A 482 8.96 13.07 8.60
N LEU A 483 7.66 12.80 8.52
CA LEU A 483 7.09 11.46 8.50
C LEU A 483 6.67 11.13 7.07
N MET A 484 7.06 9.95 6.56
CA MET A 484 6.74 9.57 5.18
C MET A 484 6.86 8.06 4.94
N THR A 485 6.28 7.59 3.85
CA THR A 485 6.57 6.24 3.37
C THR A 485 7.95 6.16 2.75
N LEU A 486 8.55 4.95 2.73
CA LEU A 486 9.82 4.70 2.04
C LEU A 486 9.77 5.08 0.56
N HIS A 487 8.62 4.92 -0.11
CA HIS A 487 8.42 5.34 -1.51
C HIS A 487 8.50 6.87 -1.67
N ALA A 488 7.87 7.61 -0.76
CA ALA A 488 7.89 9.07 -0.79
C ALA A 488 9.27 9.66 -0.46
N ALA A 489 10.14 8.87 0.16
CA ALA A 489 11.50 9.28 0.53
C ALA A 489 12.46 9.36 -0.67
N LYS A 490 12.09 8.79 -1.84
CA LYS A 490 12.92 8.84 -3.04
C LYS A 490 13.20 10.29 -3.46
N GLY A 491 14.46 10.61 -3.75
CA GLY A 491 14.92 11.97 -4.09
C GLY A 491 15.20 12.88 -2.89
N LEU A 492 14.80 12.51 -1.67
CA LEU A 492 15.06 13.26 -0.44
C LEU A 492 16.31 12.75 0.29
N GLU A 493 16.78 13.52 1.29
CA GLU A 493 17.95 13.16 2.10
C GLU A 493 17.94 13.88 3.43
N PHE A 494 18.25 13.16 4.51
CA PHE A 494 18.17 13.63 5.88
C PHE A 494 19.46 13.32 6.64
N ARG A 495 19.77 14.13 7.66
CA ARG A 495 20.94 13.91 8.50
C ARG A 495 20.79 12.65 9.36
N ALA A 496 19.58 12.45 9.91
CA ALA A 496 19.21 11.24 10.63
C ALA A 496 17.92 10.64 10.07
N VAL A 497 17.89 9.31 9.91
CA VAL A 497 16.75 8.56 9.39
C VAL A 497 16.39 7.44 10.36
N PHE A 498 15.10 7.32 10.65
CA PHE A 498 14.50 6.18 11.33
C PHE A 498 13.71 5.36 10.32
N ILE A 499 13.90 4.04 10.28
CA ILE A 499 13.06 3.12 9.52
C ILE A 499 12.39 2.20 10.53
N VAL A 500 11.05 2.22 10.55
CA VAL A 500 10.24 1.53 11.56
C VAL A 500 9.50 0.32 11.00
N GLY A 501 9.10 -0.59 11.90
CA GLY A 501 8.31 -1.75 11.53
C GLY A 501 9.07 -2.77 10.69
N LEU A 502 10.36 -3.00 11.00
CA LEU A 502 11.21 -3.95 10.30
C LEU A 502 10.90 -5.41 10.71
N VAL A 503 9.72 -5.89 10.30
CA VAL A 503 9.24 -7.26 10.53
C VAL A 503 8.71 -7.87 9.22
N GLU A 504 8.78 -9.22 9.13
CA GLU A 504 8.20 -9.96 8.01
C GLU A 504 6.70 -9.67 7.88
N GLY A 505 6.23 -9.53 6.65
CA GLY A 505 4.85 -9.14 6.34
C GLY A 505 4.58 -7.64 6.33
N VAL A 506 5.54 -6.81 6.81
CA VAL A 506 5.50 -5.34 6.74
C VAL A 506 6.60 -4.80 5.84
N LEU A 507 7.84 -5.07 6.16
CA LEU A 507 9.00 -4.77 5.31
C LEU A 507 10.00 -5.97 5.40
N PRO A 508 9.97 -6.90 4.45
CA PRO A 508 9.16 -6.91 3.21
C PRO A 508 7.65 -7.05 3.45
N HIS A 509 6.86 -6.52 2.52
CA HIS A 509 5.39 -6.60 2.57
C HIS A 509 4.91 -8.03 2.36
N SER A 510 3.78 -8.41 2.99
CA SER A 510 3.24 -9.78 2.95
C SER A 510 2.99 -10.30 1.53
N ARG A 511 2.59 -9.44 0.59
CA ARG A 511 2.38 -9.81 -0.83
C ARG A 511 3.65 -10.28 -1.53
N SER A 512 4.81 -9.79 -1.10
CA SER A 512 6.10 -10.05 -1.73
C SER A 512 6.77 -11.33 -1.24
N LEU A 513 6.20 -12.00 -0.22
CA LEU A 513 6.83 -13.16 0.41
C LEU A 513 6.92 -14.36 -0.53
N ASP A 514 5.93 -14.53 -1.40
CA ASP A 514 5.81 -15.65 -2.33
C ASP A 514 6.20 -15.28 -3.79
N ASP A 515 6.61 -14.03 -4.03
CA ASP A 515 6.98 -13.51 -5.34
C ASP A 515 8.42 -12.98 -5.34
N ALA A 516 9.28 -13.62 -6.12
CA ALA A 516 10.70 -13.28 -6.17
C ALA A 516 10.99 -11.88 -6.75
N ASP A 517 10.21 -11.41 -7.72
CA ASP A 517 10.39 -10.10 -8.34
C ASP A 517 9.92 -8.99 -7.42
N GLN A 518 8.78 -9.17 -6.75
CA GLN A 518 8.30 -8.26 -5.73
C GLN A 518 9.24 -8.23 -4.52
N MET A 519 9.83 -9.36 -4.11
CA MET A 519 10.84 -9.39 -3.06
C MET A 519 12.09 -8.59 -3.43
N GLN A 520 12.51 -8.62 -4.69
CA GLN A 520 13.62 -7.79 -5.17
C GLN A 520 13.27 -6.29 -5.10
N GLU A 521 12.02 -5.92 -5.37
CA GLU A 521 11.54 -4.54 -5.24
C GLU A 521 11.50 -4.08 -3.78
N GLU A 522 11.00 -4.90 -2.85
CA GLU A 522 11.06 -4.62 -1.41
C GLU A 522 12.50 -4.41 -0.92
N ARG A 523 13.45 -5.18 -1.45
CA ARG A 523 14.87 -5.02 -1.14
C ARG A 523 15.44 -3.71 -1.68
N ARG A 524 15.04 -3.29 -2.89
CA ARG A 524 15.38 -1.97 -3.43
C ARG A 524 14.76 -0.85 -2.58
N LEU A 525 13.54 -1.05 -2.10
CA LEU A 525 12.87 -0.09 -1.23
C LEU A 525 13.62 0.09 0.10
N MET A 526 14.07 -1.00 0.72
CA MET A 526 14.94 -0.94 1.91
C MET A 526 16.27 -0.23 1.60
N TYR A 527 16.90 -0.52 0.45
CA TYR A 527 18.11 0.16 -0.03
C TYR A 527 17.87 1.67 -0.20
N VAL A 528 16.75 2.05 -0.81
CA VAL A 528 16.36 3.46 -0.94
C VAL A 528 16.26 4.11 0.43
N GLY A 529 15.55 3.51 1.38
CA GLY A 529 15.39 4.04 2.73
C GLY A 529 16.73 4.24 3.44
N ILE A 530 17.61 3.23 3.44
CA ILE A 530 18.95 3.32 4.03
C ILE A 530 19.76 4.47 3.42
N THR A 531 19.73 4.59 2.09
CA THR A 531 20.52 5.61 1.36
C THR A 531 19.96 7.03 1.47
N ARG A 532 18.83 7.24 2.15
CA ARG A 532 18.36 8.61 2.48
C ARG A 532 19.12 9.22 3.64
N ALA A 533 19.78 8.41 4.47
CA ALA A 533 20.55 8.87 5.60
C ALA A 533 21.91 9.44 5.18
N LYS A 534 22.27 10.62 5.74
CA LYS A 534 23.57 11.25 5.58
C LYS A 534 24.57 10.76 6.61
N GLU A 535 24.19 10.76 7.88
CA GLU A 535 25.12 10.54 9.00
C GLU A 535 24.65 9.44 9.97
N ARG A 536 23.34 9.34 10.23
CA ARG A 536 22.79 8.46 11.26
C ARG A 536 21.60 7.68 10.74
N LEU A 537 21.57 6.38 11.07
CA LEU A 537 20.50 5.49 10.69
C LEU A 537 20.06 4.67 11.92
N TYR A 538 18.76 4.65 12.14
CA TYR A 538 18.08 3.89 13.18
C TYR A 538 17.10 2.94 12.53
N LEU A 539 17.23 1.65 12.83
CA LEU A 539 16.42 0.56 12.30
C LEU A 539 15.64 -0.07 13.43
N LEU A 540 14.32 0.06 13.39
CA LEU A 540 13.45 -0.29 14.51
C LEU A 540 12.52 -1.44 14.14
N ARG A 541 12.25 -2.31 15.10
CA ARG A 541 11.24 -3.35 14.97
C ARG A 541 10.47 -3.55 16.29
N PRO A 542 9.16 -3.81 16.24
CA PRO A 542 8.41 -4.29 17.39
C PRO A 542 8.64 -5.79 17.57
N PHE A 543 8.73 -6.27 18.83
CA PHE A 543 8.74 -7.70 19.18
C PHE A 543 7.34 -8.31 19.01
N ARG A 544 6.31 -7.55 19.38
CA ARG A 544 4.91 -7.91 19.18
C ARG A 544 4.23 -6.87 18.34
N ARG A 545 3.34 -7.32 17.49
CA ARG A 545 2.52 -6.44 16.67
C ARG A 545 1.05 -6.77 16.84
N SER A 546 0.25 -5.73 16.98
CA SER A 546 -1.20 -5.87 17.00
C SER A 546 -1.72 -6.07 15.59
N THR A 547 -2.24 -7.27 15.31
CA THR A 547 -2.85 -7.61 14.02
C THR A 547 -4.22 -8.19 14.29
N TRP A 548 -5.28 -7.59 13.75
CA TRP A 548 -6.67 -8.02 13.96
C TRP A 548 -7.11 -8.00 15.44
N GLY A 549 -6.52 -7.12 16.26
CA GLY A 549 -6.79 -7.04 17.69
C GLY A 549 -6.18 -8.17 18.53
N MET A 550 -5.35 -9.02 17.91
CA MET A 550 -4.50 -9.98 18.58
C MET A 550 -3.05 -9.55 18.49
N SER A 551 -2.36 -9.54 19.62
CA SER A 551 -0.93 -9.20 19.67
C SER A 551 -0.11 -10.46 19.46
N ASP A 552 0.44 -10.61 18.25
CA ASP A 552 1.30 -11.74 17.90
C ASP A 552 2.78 -11.37 17.92
N VAL A 553 3.64 -12.36 18.16
CA VAL A 553 5.09 -12.18 18.04
C VAL A 553 5.44 -11.93 16.58
N ALA A 554 6.10 -10.82 16.31
CA ALA A 554 6.49 -10.42 14.98
C ALA A 554 7.88 -10.97 14.62
N GLU A 555 7.99 -11.70 13.51
CA GLU A 555 9.27 -12.19 13.00
C GLU A 555 10.12 -11.02 12.49
N PRO A 556 11.43 -10.95 12.86
CA PRO A 556 12.32 -9.90 12.36
C PRO A 556 12.40 -9.89 10.83
N SER A 557 12.40 -8.72 10.24
CA SER A 557 12.65 -8.55 8.81
C SER A 557 13.95 -9.24 8.39
N ARG A 558 13.90 -10.03 7.32
CA ARG A 558 15.09 -10.67 6.73
C ARG A 558 16.16 -9.67 6.32
N PHE A 559 15.80 -8.42 6.05
CA PHE A 559 16.75 -7.37 5.70
C PHE A 559 17.68 -6.99 6.85
N LEU A 560 17.26 -7.16 8.10
CA LEU A 560 18.11 -6.97 9.26
C LEU A 560 19.24 -8.02 9.32
N SER A 561 18.97 -9.25 8.86
CA SER A 561 19.98 -10.30 8.82
C SER A 561 21.06 -10.06 7.76
N ASP A 562 20.76 -9.29 6.73
CA ASP A 562 21.67 -8.97 5.62
C ASP A 562 22.70 -7.89 5.98
N LEU A 563 22.48 -7.14 7.07
CA LEU A 563 23.38 -6.05 7.50
C LEU A 563 24.72 -6.60 8.02
N PRO A 564 25.86 -5.90 7.83
CA PRO A 564 27.13 -6.26 8.41
C PRO A 564 27.12 -6.10 9.94
N ASP A 565 27.72 -7.06 10.67
CA ASP A 565 27.73 -7.02 12.14
C ASP A 565 28.65 -5.91 12.70
N ASP A 566 29.70 -5.57 11.98
CA ASP A 566 30.63 -4.49 12.33
C ASP A 566 30.05 -3.09 12.10
N ALA A 567 29.11 -2.95 11.15
CA ALA A 567 28.41 -1.70 10.86
C ALA A 567 27.21 -1.43 11.79
N THR A 568 26.75 -2.42 12.56
CA THR A 568 25.55 -2.33 13.38
C THR A 568 25.82 -2.39 14.87
N ASP A 569 24.91 -1.80 15.66
CA ASP A 569 24.82 -1.92 17.10
C ASP A 569 23.42 -2.42 17.49
N GLY A 570 23.37 -3.52 18.26
CA GLY A 570 22.11 -4.11 18.73
C GLY A 570 21.39 -5.02 17.75
N LYS A 571 22.06 -5.55 16.71
CA LYS A 571 21.49 -6.53 15.79
C LYS A 571 20.95 -7.76 16.55
N PRO A 572 19.73 -8.24 16.27
CA PRO A 572 19.22 -9.44 16.89
C PRO A 572 20.14 -10.62 16.58
N LYS A 573 20.62 -11.30 17.63
CA LYS A 573 21.40 -12.52 17.45
C LYS A 573 20.52 -13.56 16.75
N LYS A 574 21.06 -14.31 15.79
CA LYS A 574 20.38 -15.44 15.17
C LYS A 574 20.11 -16.49 16.26
N ASN A 575 18.96 -16.40 16.92
CA ASN A 575 18.52 -17.42 17.87
C ASN A 575 17.88 -18.57 17.10
N VAL A 576 18.71 -19.47 16.57
CA VAL A 576 18.27 -20.81 16.13
C VAL A 576 17.80 -21.67 17.32
N GLU A 577 18.12 -21.27 18.56
CA GLU A 577 17.78 -22.02 19.79
C GLU A 577 16.52 -21.53 20.53
N MET A 578 16.07 -20.28 20.34
CA MET A 578 14.90 -19.75 21.09
C MET A 578 13.54 -20.29 20.63
N ILE A 579 13.43 -20.82 19.42
CA ILE A 579 12.15 -21.38 18.93
C ILE A 579 11.81 -22.70 19.64
N LYS A 580 12.78 -23.39 20.21
CA LYS A 580 12.52 -24.63 21.00
C LYS A 580 11.96 -24.35 22.39
N ASP A 581 12.25 -23.17 23.00
CA ASP A 581 11.80 -22.89 24.37
C ASP A 581 10.42 -22.19 24.42
N VAL A 582 10.01 -21.45 23.38
CA VAL A 582 8.69 -20.78 23.36
C VAL A 582 7.54 -21.78 23.22
N THR A 583 7.78 -22.97 22.67
CA THR A 583 6.78 -24.06 22.63
C THR A 583 6.59 -24.74 23.98
N SER A 584 7.53 -24.60 24.94
CA SER A 584 7.39 -25.15 26.28
C SER A 584 6.53 -24.32 27.23
N TRP A 585 6.31 -23.00 26.91
CA TRP A 585 5.50 -22.08 27.73
C TRP A 585 3.99 -22.15 27.44
N ARG A 586 3.57 -22.81 26.36
CA ARG A 586 2.14 -22.97 26.02
C ARG A 586 1.43 -24.08 26.83
N SER A 587 2.13 -24.83 27.72
CA SER A 587 1.53 -25.91 28.50
C SER A 587 1.37 -25.67 30.01
N SER A 588 1.67 -24.44 30.54
CA SER A 588 1.65 -24.24 32.00
C SER A 588 0.80 -23.03 32.47
N SER A 589 -0.35 -22.79 31.90
CA SER A 589 -1.31 -21.88 32.53
C SER A 589 -2.73 -22.35 32.28
N TYR A 590 -3.17 -23.31 33.08
CA TYR A 590 -4.51 -23.51 33.66
C TYR A 590 -4.50 -24.80 34.45
N ASP A 591 -4.08 -24.73 35.73
CA ASP A 591 -4.60 -25.61 36.76
C ASP A 591 -4.55 -24.87 38.11
N SER A 592 -5.74 -24.58 38.61
CA SER A 592 -5.98 -24.02 39.93
C SER A 592 -5.81 -25.07 41.04
N ALA A 593 -4.99 -24.71 42.01
CA ALA A 593 -4.98 -25.03 43.43
C ALA A 593 -5.71 -26.31 43.94
N SER A 594 -4.96 -27.23 44.52
CA SER A 594 -4.99 -27.55 45.97
C SER A 594 -4.12 -28.79 46.33
N PRO A 595 -3.77 -29.03 47.60
CA PRO A 595 -2.39 -29.32 47.99
C PRO A 595 -2.07 -30.73 48.53
N ARG A 596 -0.75 -31.03 48.56
CA ARG A 596 -0.02 -31.99 49.43
C ARG A 596 -0.24 -33.50 49.24
N SER A 597 0.78 -34.21 48.83
CA SER A 597 1.75 -34.91 49.67
C SER A 597 2.51 -36.03 48.92
N GLY A 598 3.77 -36.23 49.28
CA GLY A 598 4.40 -37.56 49.18
C GLY A 598 5.41 -37.78 48.08
N LYS A 599 6.67 -37.83 48.46
CA LYS A 599 7.85 -38.36 47.77
C LYS A 599 7.61 -39.73 47.13
N SER A 600 8.12 -39.96 45.93
CA SER A 600 8.92 -41.19 45.66
C SER A 600 9.60 -41.09 44.28
N GLU A 601 10.82 -41.57 44.25
CA GLU A 601 11.73 -41.73 43.12
C GLU A 601 11.30 -42.83 42.14
N ARG A 602 11.88 -42.73 40.90
CA ARG A 602 12.06 -43.74 39.84
C ARG A 602 10.87 -43.96 38.89
N ASP A 603 10.98 -43.73 37.64
CA ASP A 603 11.64 -44.54 36.63
C ASP A 603 11.37 -43.99 35.22
N THR A 604 12.38 -44.02 34.40
CA THR A 604 12.35 -43.82 32.97
C THR A 604 11.43 -44.84 32.30
N ALA A 605 10.34 -44.38 31.66
CA ALA A 605 9.63 -45.16 30.65
C ALA A 605 9.20 -44.28 29.48
N ARG A 606 9.81 -44.54 28.33
CA ARG A 606 9.33 -44.08 27.02
C ARG A 606 7.85 -44.46 26.87
N SER A 607 6.94 -43.47 26.88
CA SER A 607 5.56 -43.68 26.44
C SER A 607 5.57 -43.88 24.92
N LYS A 608 5.22 -45.10 24.49
CA LYS A 608 4.88 -45.39 23.09
C LYS A 608 3.62 -44.57 22.73
N GLU A 609 3.77 -43.61 21.81
CA GLU A 609 2.63 -42.98 21.18
C GLU A 609 1.75 -44.05 20.53
N ALA A 610 0.44 -43.98 20.78
CA ALA A 610 -0.52 -44.83 20.09
C ALA A 610 -0.43 -44.58 18.57
N PRO A 611 -0.49 -45.61 17.72
CA PRO A 611 -0.33 -45.42 16.28
C PRO A 611 -1.53 -44.66 15.70
N THR A 612 -1.27 -43.60 14.95
CA THR A 612 -2.29 -42.87 14.16
C THR A 612 -2.88 -43.80 13.09
N GLN A 613 -4.18 -43.67 12.84
CA GLN A 613 -4.89 -44.43 11.83
C GLN A 613 -4.44 -44.06 10.41
N PHE A 614 -4.15 -42.73 10.18
CA PHE A 614 -3.68 -42.21 8.93
C PHE A 614 -2.23 -41.72 9.04
N LYS A 615 -1.46 -41.83 7.94
CA LYS A 615 -0.08 -41.36 7.86
C LYS A 615 0.09 -40.39 6.70
N PRO A 616 1.01 -39.40 6.78
CA PRO A 616 1.36 -38.58 5.65
C PRO A 616 1.71 -39.44 4.42
N GLY A 617 1.08 -39.12 3.27
CA GLY A 617 1.21 -39.85 2.01
C GLY A 617 0.13 -40.93 1.80
N ASP A 618 -0.70 -41.26 2.77
CA ASP A 618 -1.83 -42.19 2.57
C ASP A 618 -2.84 -41.60 1.58
N ARG A 619 -3.28 -42.39 0.60
CA ARG A 619 -4.42 -42.04 -0.26
C ARG A 619 -5.70 -42.34 0.50
N VAL A 620 -6.61 -41.38 0.46
CA VAL A 620 -7.87 -41.45 1.21
C VAL A 620 -9.04 -41.03 0.30
N LYS A 621 -10.24 -41.47 0.64
CA LYS A 621 -11.48 -41.15 -0.04
C LYS A 621 -12.49 -40.60 0.97
N HIS A 622 -13.09 -39.46 0.62
CA HIS A 622 -14.15 -38.80 1.37
C HIS A 622 -15.42 -38.74 0.55
N ALA A 623 -16.57 -38.94 1.18
CA ALA A 623 -17.85 -39.02 0.47
C ALA A 623 -18.20 -37.73 -0.30
N THR A 624 -17.85 -36.58 0.22
CA THR A 624 -18.16 -35.25 -0.37
C THR A 624 -17.00 -34.67 -1.18
N PHE A 625 -15.73 -34.94 -0.79
CA PHE A 625 -14.55 -34.27 -1.35
C PHE A 625 -13.78 -35.17 -2.34
N GLY A 626 -14.19 -36.42 -2.52
CA GLY A 626 -13.55 -37.35 -3.46
C GLY A 626 -12.24 -37.94 -2.94
N GLU A 627 -11.28 -38.18 -3.86
CA GLU A 627 -9.97 -38.73 -3.52
C GLU A 627 -8.97 -37.65 -3.11
N GLY A 628 -8.17 -37.95 -2.07
CA GLY A 628 -7.18 -37.04 -1.54
C GLY A 628 -5.94 -37.74 -1.01
N ILE A 629 -4.94 -36.96 -0.65
CA ILE A 629 -3.68 -37.42 -0.05
C ILE A 629 -3.54 -36.77 1.33
N VAL A 630 -3.23 -37.57 2.33
CA VAL A 630 -2.96 -37.11 3.71
C VAL A 630 -1.64 -36.32 3.71
N LEU A 631 -1.69 -35.08 4.14
CA LEU A 631 -0.52 -34.23 4.31
C LEU A 631 0.08 -34.36 5.72
N LYS A 632 -0.79 -34.43 6.74
CA LYS A 632 -0.42 -34.50 8.14
C LYS A 632 -1.51 -35.23 8.94
N SER A 633 -1.12 -35.94 9.98
CA SER A 633 -2.03 -36.54 10.96
C SER A 633 -1.47 -36.35 12.37
N ALA A 634 -2.35 -35.98 13.30
CA ALA A 634 -2.00 -35.79 14.70
C ALA A 634 -3.14 -36.30 15.62
N LEU A 635 -2.80 -37.03 16.68
CA LEU A 635 -3.75 -37.41 17.73
C LEU A 635 -4.04 -36.20 18.62
N MET A 636 -5.34 -35.88 18.76
CA MET A 636 -5.86 -34.90 19.70
C MET A 636 -6.73 -35.63 20.72
N ARG A 637 -6.49 -35.43 22.01
CA ARG A 637 -7.12 -36.02 23.20
C ARG A 637 -8.01 -37.26 23.00
N ASP A 638 -9.03 -37.23 22.14
CA ASP A 638 -9.96 -38.32 21.88
C ASP A 638 -10.22 -38.58 20.39
N ASP A 639 -9.50 -37.93 19.47
CA ASP A 639 -9.67 -38.08 18.02
C ASP A 639 -8.35 -37.83 17.26
N GLU A 640 -8.29 -38.31 16.04
CA GLU A 640 -7.18 -38.05 15.11
C GLU A 640 -7.57 -36.97 14.11
N GLU A 641 -6.85 -35.86 14.13
CA GLU A 641 -7.02 -34.76 13.16
C GLU A 641 -6.12 -35.01 11.94
N VAL A 642 -6.72 -35.02 10.75
CA VAL A 642 -6.07 -35.36 9.49
C VAL A 642 -6.16 -34.22 8.51
N ASP A 643 -5.03 -33.67 8.09
CA ASP A 643 -4.95 -32.68 7.01
C ASP A 643 -4.85 -33.44 5.67
N VAL A 644 -5.85 -33.27 4.80
CA VAL A 644 -5.95 -33.97 3.52
C VAL A 644 -6.04 -32.97 2.38
N PHE A 645 -5.26 -33.17 1.33
CA PHE A 645 -5.38 -32.44 0.09
C PHE A 645 -6.23 -33.22 -0.92
N PHE A 646 -7.37 -32.67 -1.32
CA PHE A 646 -8.28 -33.24 -2.31
C PHE A 646 -8.11 -32.57 -3.67
N VAL A 647 -8.04 -33.36 -4.73
CA VAL A 647 -7.89 -32.85 -6.09
C VAL A 647 -9.15 -32.06 -6.50
N GLY A 648 -8.97 -30.78 -6.87
CA GLY A 648 -10.07 -29.88 -7.24
C GLY A 648 -10.77 -29.15 -6.10
N VAL A 649 -10.47 -29.48 -4.82
CA VAL A 649 -11.10 -28.85 -3.64
C VAL A 649 -10.07 -28.16 -2.72
N GLY A 650 -8.79 -28.59 -2.80
CA GLY A 650 -7.71 -28.07 -1.97
C GLY A 650 -7.58 -28.75 -0.59
N GLY A 651 -6.78 -28.16 0.30
CA GLY A 651 -6.51 -28.67 1.65
C GLY A 651 -7.72 -28.57 2.57
N LYS A 652 -8.02 -29.66 3.30
CA LYS A 652 -9.07 -29.73 4.31
C LYS A 652 -8.55 -30.40 5.56
N LYS A 653 -8.96 -29.89 6.72
CA LYS A 653 -8.66 -30.41 8.05
C LYS A 653 -9.87 -31.19 8.53
N LEU A 654 -9.72 -32.47 8.80
CA LEU A 654 -10.81 -33.40 9.07
C LEU A 654 -10.54 -34.22 10.33
N SER A 655 -11.61 -34.53 11.06
CA SER A 655 -11.59 -35.49 12.18
C SER A 655 -11.68 -36.92 11.63
N ALA A 656 -10.79 -37.78 11.98
CA ALA A 656 -10.79 -39.18 11.51
C ALA A 656 -12.06 -39.92 11.94
N ALA A 657 -12.56 -39.65 13.15
CA ALA A 657 -13.75 -40.29 13.70
C ALA A 657 -15.05 -39.79 13.05
N MET A 658 -15.13 -38.49 12.74
CA MET A 658 -16.41 -37.86 12.33
C MET A 658 -16.55 -37.67 10.81
N SER A 659 -15.45 -37.60 10.04
CA SER A 659 -15.49 -37.24 8.63
C SER A 659 -15.83 -38.42 7.70
N GLY A 660 -15.86 -39.63 8.15
CA GLY A 660 -16.05 -40.80 7.30
C GLY A 660 -14.91 -41.01 6.29
N LEU A 661 -13.71 -40.50 6.60
CA LEU A 661 -12.50 -40.67 5.81
C LEU A 661 -12.06 -42.13 5.76
N LYS A 662 -11.86 -42.68 4.56
CA LYS A 662 -11.42 -44.07 4.37
C LYS A 662 -10.13 -44.11 3.57
N LYS A 663 -9.20 -45.04 3.94
CA LYS A 663 -8.04 -45.32 3.09
C LYS A 663 -8.49 -45.87 1.77
N ALA A 664 -8.05 -45.28 0.67
CA ALA A 664 -8.19 -45.87 -0.64
C ALA A 664 -7.16 -47.00 -0.74
N GLY A 665 -7.64 -48.21 -0.91
CA GLY A 665 -6.77 -49.41 -1.09
C GLY A 665 -5.75 -49.18 -2.21
N LYS A 666 -4.62 -49.91 -2.07
CA LYS A 666 -3.53 -49.87 -3.08
C LYS A 666 -4.02 -50.19 -4.46
#